data_0e8bcea760d8d78208561a72070004cf
#
_entry.id   0e8bcea760d8d78208561a72070004cf
#
_cell.length_a   1.000
_cell.length_b   1.000
_cell.length_c   1.000
_cell.angle_alpha   90.00
_cell.angle_beta   90.00
_cell.angle_gamma   90.00
#
_symmetry.space_group_name_H-M   'P 1'
#
loop_
_entity.id
_entity.type
_entity.pdbx_description
1 polymer ?
#
loop_
_entity_poly.entity_id
_entity_poly.type
_entity_poly.pdbx_seq_one_letter_code
_entity_poly.pdbx_strand_id
1 'polypeptide(L)'
;MVAASFTGLEAKAKKSGNSRKTTVAVVVDPATYDNVKAAVDNYVKSIKVVREDGSVRKEGVLVIDRWAQPDSIRNYLNKLYTEQHLEGAVLVGDIPVAMIRDAQHLTTAFKMDQDKNIQESSVPSDRFYDCFTLKFNFIERDKDVKEYFYYSLAPEGAQQIVCDIYTARIKPPVIEGKTKYQLIGEFLNKAVAAKENRRQMNRVLYFAGHGYNSESYNARIEESVALTEQFPFLTQRRGANLSFIDFSFDKSVKHRVLSALGDPTLDLAIMHHHGSEDTQYFNGSPYVSDAKSWIDLARNFFRGKLRRSKDTTATKERFMKEYGAPAEWLNDAFTKEMKTKDSLYSASMDLMIPDMKEYVSGSKIVLLDACYNGSFHMKDYIAGHHLFVPGNTIFVKGNSVNTLQDTWTNELLGLLNYGVCVGNWGKGQLTLESHFMGDPTFSFLPDNFSFLDEAMTLEKSNPEYWRGLLVKENMPAEVVAVSLKMLHRMGGIKSSELVEYLKSNPSCVVRLMAFNCLKERADESLLEAVKLGMTDSYELLQRLAIVTGGKNGSPELIPILAEKYLDPVTSARIFFQLGTAIEAQEGKAVVEEMDRVHAKVVAREPNDSYRWPYDDDYKYQTANIVRRDSVNRVEYAMLKDQKTSKKYIKSIIKGERNGCRVAALEGMFYLLSEDSKADKDIKILAAETLGWYRFSYKKHYIIDRCKELYAAEKDSAVKAELLKTLNRLK
;
A
#
# COMPACT_ATOMS: atom_id res chain seq x y z
N MET A 1 -19.60 -3.83 -33.32
CA MET A 1 -18.85 -3.35 -34.49
C MET A 1 -17.76 -2.36 -34.04
N VAL A 2 -16.74 -2.82 -33.34
CA VAL A 2 -15.59 -1.98 -32.88
C VAL A 2 -14.23 -2.61 -33.21
N ALA A 3 -14.21 -3.73 -33.91
CA ALA A 3 -12.97 -4.47 -34.19
C ALA A 3 -12.09 -3.89 -35.32
N ALA A 4 -12.58 -2.91 -36.08
CA ALA A 4 -11.93 -2.50 -37.34
C ALA A 4 -10.84 -1.41 -37.22
N SER A 5 -10.73 -0.68 -36.09
CA SER A 5 -9.80 0.46 -36.00
C SER A 5 -8.46 0.18 -35.29
N PHE A 6 -8.28 -1.00 -34.70
CA PHE A 6 -7.08 -1.34 -33.92
C PHE A 6 -5.93 -1.93 -34.74
N THR A 7 -6.20 -2.44 -35.93
CA THR A 7 -5.18 -3.02 -36.83
C THR A 7 -4.09 -2.02 -37.26
N GLY A 8 -4.37 -0.71 -37.20
CA GLY A 8 -3.41 0.33 -37.58
C GLY A 8 -2.23 0.55 -36.62
N LEU A 9 -2.38 0.18 -35.33
CA LEU A 9 -1.30 0.34 -34.33
C LEU A 9 -0.34 -0.83 -34.33
N GLU A 10 -0.86 -2.04 -34.46
CA GLU A 10 -0.01 -3.22 -34.66
C GLU A 10 0.81 -3.07 -35.92
N ALA A 11 0.24 -2.49 -36.99
CA ALA A 11 0.96 -2.24 -38.23
C ALA A 11 2.04 -1.13 -38.14
N LYS A 12 1.86 -0.09 -37.24
CA LYS A 12 2.89 0.93 -37.01
C LYS A 12 3.97 0.43 -36.05
N ALA A 13 3.64 -0.37 -35.05
CA ALA A 13 4.63 -1.05 -34.21
C ALA A 13 5.50 -2.02 -35.05
N LYS A 14 4.91 -2.67 -36.05
CA LYS A 14 5.63 -3.53 -37.03
C LYS A 14 6.60 -2.76 -37.94
N LYS A 15 6.44 -1.44 -38.12
CA LYS A 15 7.32 -0.65 -39.01
C LYS A 15 8.54 -0.03 -38.30
N SER A 16 8.60 0.02 -36.98
CA SER A 16 9.84 0.32 -36.27
C SER A 16 10.66 -0.98 -36.19
N GLY A 17 11.47 -1.27 -37.18
CA GLY A 17 12.29 -2.47 -37.29
C GLY A 17 13.35 -2.59 -36.19
N ASN A 18 12.93 -2.78 -34.98
CA ASN A 18 13.78 -2.96 -33.81
C ASN A 18 13.52 -4.32 -33.19
N SER A 19 14.45 -5.25 -33.42
CA SER A 19 14.51 -6.57 -32.77
C SER A 19 14.83 -6.53 -31.30
N ARG A 20 14.52 -5.40 -30.60
CA ARG A 20 14.75 -5.27 -29.15
C ARG A 20 13.91 -6.30 -28.42
N LYS A 21 14.54 -7.01 -27.51
CA LYS A 21 13.89 -7.98 -26.60
C LYS A 21 14.07 -7.51 -25.17
N THR A 22 13.18 -7.97 -24.30
CA THR A 22 13.34 -7.83 -22.85
C THR A 22 13.91 -9.11 -22.25
N THR A 23 14.53 -9.01 -21.07
CA THR A 23 15.05 -10.16 -20.35
C THR A 23 14.46 -10.22 -18.94
N VAL A 24 14.39 -11.43 -18.37
CA VAL A 24 14.04 -11.69 -16.97
C VAL A 24 15.12 -12.55 -16.34
N ALA A 25 15.74 -12.09 -15.28
CA ALA A 25 16.74 -12.86 -14.56
C ALA A 25 16.07 -13.86 -13.61
N VAL A 26 16.51 -15.11 -13.64
CA VAL A 26 16.15 -16.12 -12.64
C VAL A 26 17.40 -16.34 -11.78
N VAL A 27 17.40 -15.71 -10.62
CA VAL A 27 18.51 -15.78 -9.64
C VAL A 27 18.22 -16.91 -8.69
N VAL A 28 19.11 -17.91 -8.63
CA VAL A 28 18.94 -19.11 -7.80
C VAL A 28 20.20 -19.39 -6.98
N ASP A 29 20.04 -19.76 -5.72
CA ASP A 29 21.18 -20.21 -4.92
C ASP A 29 21.71 -21.57 -5.41
N PRO A 30 23.04 -21.87 -5.26
CA PRO A 30 23.64 -23.07 -5.80
C PRO A 30 22.99 -24.36 -5.30
N ALA A 31 22.67 -24.44 -3.99
CA ALA A 31 22.09 -25.65 -3.41
C ALA A 31 20.69 -25.93 -3.96
N THR A 32 19.86 -24.89 -4.14
CA THR A 32 18.56 -25.02 -4.79
C THR A 32 18.72 -25.44 -6.25
N TYR A 33 19.65 -24.81 -7.01
CA TYR A 33 19.88 -25.18 -8.39
C TYR A 33 20.29 -26.66 -8.54
N ASP A 34 21.24 -27.13 -7.71
CA ASP A 34 21.72 -28.51 -7.77
C ASP A 34 20.60 -29.53 -7.48
N ASN A 35 19.70 -29.22 -6.55
CA ASN A 35 18.62 -30.13 -6.16
C ASN A 35 17.43 -30.15 -7.12
N VAL A 36 17.15 -29.04 -7.84
CA VAL A 36 15.97 -28.92 -8.72
C VAL A 36 16.30 -28.37 -10.12
N LYS A 37 17.51 -28.63 -10.60
CA LYS A 37 18.07 -28.12 -11.85
C LYS A 37 17.09 -28.22 -13.02
N ALA A 38 16.51 -29.41 -13.25
CA ALA A 38 15.60 -29.61 -14.40
C ALA A 38 14.36 -28.69 -14.34
N ALA A 39 13.79 -28.47 -13.15
CA ALA A 39 12.64 -27.59 -12.97
C ALA A 39 13.04 -26.12 -13.18
N VAL A 40 14.21 -25.69 -12.71
CA VAL A 40 14.73 -24.32 -12.92
C VAL A 40 15.01 -24.08 -14.39
N ASP A 41 15.72 -24.98 -15.09
CA ASP A 41 16.05 -24.86 -16.51
C ASP A 41 14.76 -24.79 -17.36
N ASN A 42 13.75 -25.61 -17.03
CA ASN A 42 12.45 -25.60 -17.71
C ASN A 42 11.69 -24.29 -17.46
N TYR A 43 11.71 -23.81 -16.23
CA TYR A 43 11.09 -22.52 -15.89
C TYR A 43 11.75 -21.36 -16.65
N VAL A 44 13.08 -21.28 -16.68
CA VAL A 44 13.83 -20.28 -17.45
C VAL A 44 13.42 -20.31 -18.93
N LYS A 45 13.34 -21.50 -19.53
CA LYS A 45 12.88 -21.66 -20.91
C LYS A 45 11.44 -21.21 -21.14
N SER A 46 10.55 -21.43 -20.16
CA SER A 46 9.13 -21.06 -20.22
C SER A 46 8.88 -19.55 -20.24
N ILE A 47 9.87 -18.74 -19.89
CA ILE A 47 9.80 -17.26 -19.95
C ILE A 47 9.86 -16.76 -21.40
N LYS A 48 10.38 -17.59 -22.31
CA LYS A 48 10.56 -17.19 -23.71
C LYS A 48 9.22 -16.92 -24.40
N VAL A 49 9.10 -15.71 -24.94
CA VAL A 49 7.98 -15.31 -25.79
C VAL A 49 8.51 -14.94 -27.17
N VAL A 50 7.85 -15.45 -28.19
CA VAL A 50 8.22 -15.25 -29.62
C VAL A 50 7.12 -14.44 -30.29
N ARG A 51 7.48 -13.46 -31.13
CA ARG A 51 6.55 -12.69 -31.98
C ARG A 51 6.11 -13.52 -33.17
N GLU A 52 5.08 -13.10 -33.87
CA GLU A 52 4.57 -13.75 -35.09
C GLU A 52 5.64 -13.87 -36.21
N ASP A 53 6.57 -12.92 -36.27
CA ASP A 53 7.68 -12.92 -37.22
C ASP A 53 8.83 -13.86 -36.82
N GLY A 54 8.69 -14.63 -35.74
CA GLY A 54 9.70 -15.55 -35.22
C GLY A 54 10.78 -14.89 -34.36
N SER A 55 10.81 -13.57 -34.22
CA SER A 55 11.78 -12.88 -33.35
C SER A 55 11.47 -13.08 -31.88
N VAL A 56 12.50 -13.14 -31.03
CA VAL A 56 12.33 -13.27 -29.57
C VAL A 56 11.91 -11.91 -28.99
N ARG A 57 10.77 -11.90 -28.32
CA ARG A 57 10.23 -10.74 -27.62
C ARG A 57 10.76 -10.66 -26.19
N LYS A 58 10.78 -11.78 -25.47
CA LYS A 58 11.19 -11.91 -24.08
C LYS A 58 11.95 -13.22 -23.87
N GLU A 59 12.96 -13.21 -23.01
CA GLU A 59 13.66 -14.46 -22.64
C GLU A 59 14.11 -14.46 -21.18
N GLY A 60 14.25 -15.66 -20.60
CA GLY A 60 14.83 -15.89 -19.29
C GLY A 60 16.35 -15.99 -19.33
N VAL A 61 17.02 -15.41 -18.33
CA VAL A 61 18.47 -15.50 -18.10
C VAL A 61 18.71 -16.16 -16.76
N LEU A 62 19.37 -17.32 -16.75
CA LEU A 62 19.73 -18.01 -15.52
C LEU A 62 20.94 -17.32 -14.85
N VAL A 63 20.83 -17.04 -13.56
CA VAL A 63 21.89 -16.47 -12.73
C VAL A 63 22.05 -17.35 -11.47
N ILE A 64 23.15 -18.08 -11.37
CA ILE A 64 23.46 -18.84 -10.16
C ILE A 64 24.19 -17.91 -9.18
N ASP A 65 23.54 -17.62 -8.04
CA ASP A 65 24.09 -16.75 -7.01
C ASP A 65 25.24 -17.44 -6.24
N ARG A 66 26.44 -17.28 -6.74
CA ARG A 66 27.66 -17.74 -6.06
C ARG A 66 28.22 -16.71 -5.09
N TRP A 67 27.63 -15.52 -5.02
CA TRP A 67 28.12 -14.44 -4.14
C TRP A 67 27.53 -14.52 -2.74
N ALA A 68 26.29 -14.93 -2.62
CA ALA A 68 25.50 -14.88 -1.37
C ALA A 68 25.58 -13.50 -0.69
N GLN A 69 25.61 -12.43 -1.50
CA GLN A 69 25.80 -11.04 -1.08
C GLN A 69 24.80 -10.15 -1.82
N PRO A 70 23.94 -9.37 -1.10
CA PRO A 70 22.94 -8.52 -1.73
C PRO A 70 23.53 -7.54 -2.75
N ASP A 71 24.63 -6.87 -2.42
CA ASP A 71 25.25 -5.87 -3.30
C ASP A 71 25.72 -6.48 -4.63
N SER A 72 26.29 -7.69 -4.60
CA SER A 72 26.75 -8.36 -5.81
C SER A 72 25.59 -8.74 -6.73
N ILE A 73 24.49 -9.27 -6.16
CA ILE A 73 23.27 -9.56 -6.92
C ILE A 73 22.71 -8.28 -7.51
N ARG A 74 22.54 -7.23 -6.71
CA ARG A 74 22.03 -5.92 -7.14
C ARG A 74 22.87 -5.34 -8.29
N ASN A 75 24.19 -5.34 -8.17
CA ASN A 75 25.10 -4.82 -9.19
C ASN A 75 24.98 -5.60 -10.50
N TYR A 76 24.84 -6.92 -10.41
CA TYR A 76 24.65 -7.75 -11.59
C TYR A 76 23.29 -7.51 -12.27
N LEU A 77 22.21 -7.39 -11.49
CA LEU A 77 20.88 -7.04 -12.02
C LEU A 77 20.90 -5.65 -12.68
N ASN A 78 21.56 -4.66 -12.09
CA ASN A 78 21.70 -3.33 -12.69
C ASN A 78 22.51 -3.38 -13.99
N LYS A 79 23.53 -4.22 -14.09
CA LYS A 79 24.25 -4.46 -15.34
C LYS A 79 23.32 -5.04 -16.41
N LEU A 80 22.53 -6.06 -16.09
CA LEU A 80 21.55 -6.63 -17.05
C LEU A 80 20.49 -5.60 -17.45
N TYR A 81 20.06 -4.73 -16.53
CA TYR A 81 19.12 -3.66 -16.82
C TYR A 81 19.66 -2.67 -17.85
N THR A 82 20.93 -2.27 -17.72
CA THR A 82 21.54 -1.31 -18.63
C THR A 82 21.93 -1.93 -19.99
N GLU A 83 22.34 -3.21 -20.00
CA GLU A 83 22.90 -3.85 -21.20
C GLU A 83 21.88 -4.71 -21.98
N GLN A 84 20.87 -5.27 -21.28
CA GLN A 84 19.97 -6.29 -21.85
C GLN A 84 18.49 -6.00 -21.66
N HIS A 85 18.09 -4.78 -21.35
CA HIS A 85 16.70 -4.39 -21.10
C HIS A 85 15.99 -5.32 -20.09
N LEU A 86 16.65 -5.58 -18.95
CA LEU A 86 16.07 -6.38 -17.87
C LEU A 86 14.77 -5.73 -17.40
N GLU A 87 13.66 -6.48 -17.42
CA GLU A 87 12.36 -6.03 -16.94
C GLU A 87 12.04 -6.50 -15.51
N GLY A 88 12.67 -7.61 -15.08
CA GLY A 88 12.43 -8.19 -13.78
C GLY A 88 13.41 -9.28 -13.37
N ALA A 89 13.33 -9.68 -12.09
CA ALA A 89 14.09 -10.78 -11.52
C ALA A 89 13.22 -11.69 -10.66
N VAL A 90 13.44 -13.00 -10.75
CA VAL A 90 12.82 -14.04 -9.93
C VAL A 90 13.89 -14.60 -8.99
N LEU A 91 13.70 -14.44 -7.70
CA LEU A 91 14.63 -14.83 -6.65
C LEU A 91 14.21 -16.19 -6.08
N VAL A 92 14.94 -17.24 -6.41
CA VAL A 92 14.57 -18.65 -6.13
C VAL A 92 15.43 -19.24 -5.02
N GLY A 93 14.80 -19.75 -3.97
CA GLY A 93 15.50 -20.38 -2.86
C GLY A 93 16.03 -19.39 -1.81
N ASP A 94 17.23 -19.66 -1.28
CA ASP A 94 17.81 -18.91 -0.16
C ASP A 94 18.61 -17.67 -0.65
N ILE A 95 17.95 -16.77 -1.33
CA ILE A 95 18.55 -15.50 -1.75
C ILE A 95 18.58 -14.52 -0.58
N PRO A 96 19.70 -13.82 -0.32
CA PRO A 96 19.84 -12.86 0.78
C PRO A 96 18.70 -11.88 0.90
N VAL A 97 18.40 -11.44 2.13
CA VAL A 97 17.34 -10.49 2.46
C VAL A 97 17.99 -9.18 2.93
N ALA A 98 17.72 -8.10 2.21
CA ALA A 98 18.10 -6.77 2.66
C ALA A 98 17.09 -6.25 3.70
N MET A 99 17.59 -5.93 4.88
CA MET A 99 16.89 -5.38 6.03
C MET A 99 17.13 -3.87 6.07
N ILE A 100 16.13 -3.08 5.69
CA ILE A 100 16.31 -1.63 5.41
C ILE A 100 15.88 -0.78 6.60
N ARG A 101 16.77 0.11 7.04
CA ARG A 101 16.57 1.13 8.08
C ARG A 101 16.57 2.55 7.53
N ASP A 102 16.20 3.51 8.36
CA ASP A 102 16.23 4.96 8.06
C ASP A 102 15.49 5.34 6.77
N ALA A 103 14.42 4.58 6.48
CA ALA A 103 13.61 4.68 5.26
C ALA A 103 12.09 4.66 5.55
N GLN A 104 11.67 5.08 6.73
CA GLN A 104 10.28 5.03 7.19
C GLN A 104 9.30 5.81 6.28
N HIS A 105 9.78 6.81 5.57
CA HIS A 105 9.00 7.57 4.59
C HIS A 105 8.69 6.79 3.30
N LEU A 106 9.38 5.68 3.06
CA LEU A 106 9.15 4.77 1.94
C LEU A 106 8.14 3.64 2.27
N THR A 107 7.65 3.61 3.52
CA THR A 107 6.58 2.70 3.97
C THR A 107 5.26 3.46 4.10
N THR A 108 4.15 2.73 4.11
CA THR A 108 2.84 3.33 4.36
C THR A 108 2.58 3.55 5.85
N ALA A 109 2.72 2.51 6.67
CA ALA A 109 2.38 2.54 8.10
C ALA A 109 3.56 2.33 9.04
N PHE A 110 4.57 1.55 8.64
CA PHE A 110 5.68 1.19 9.50
C PHE A 110 6.58 2.40 9.79
N LYS A 111 6.55 2.89 11.01
CA LYS A 111 7.39 3.98 11.49
C LYS A 111 8.52 3.38 12.33
N MET A 112 9.70 3.23 11.72
CA MET A 112 10.86 2.61 12.35
C MET A 112 11.24 3.34 13.63
N ASP A 113 11.29 2.61 14.73
CA ASP A 113 11.82 3.12 15.99
C ASP A 113 13.27 2.68 16.12
N GLN A 114 14.20 3.61 15.88
CA GLN A 114 15.63 3.34 15.86
C GLN A 114 16.20 3.05 17.28
N ASP A 115 15.42 3.32 18.32
CA ASP A 115 15.76 2.96 19.71
C ASP A 115 15.56 1.45 19.99
N LYS A 116 14.88 0.71 19.11
CA LYS A 116 14.71 -0.75 19.18
C LYS A 116 15.91 -1.48 18.60
N ASN A 117 15.95 -2.81 18.81
CA ASN A 117 16.96 -3.64 18.19
C ASN A 117 16.92 -3.54 16.66
N ILE A 118 18.03 -3.85 16.02
CA ILE A 118 18.21 -3.63 14.58
C ILE A 118 17.20 -4.41 13.74
N GLN A 119 16.82 -5.60 14.14
CA GLN A 119 15.85 -6.43 13.43
C GLN A 119 14.43 -5.84 13.51
N GLU A 120 13.96 -5.46 14.70
CA GLU A 120 12.63 -4.88 14.90
C GLU A 120 12.48 -3.48 14.28
N SER A 121 13.59 -2.77 14.04
CA SER A 121 13.62 -1.44 13.45
C SER A 121 13.96 -1.45 11.95
N SER A 122 13.93 -2.61 11.30
CA SER A 122 14.23 -2.78 9.87
C SER A 122 13.04 -3.35 9.12
N VAL A 123 12.95 -3.04 7.84
CA VAL A 123 11.97 -3.62 6.90
C VAL A 123 12.68 -4.58 5.97
N PRO A 124 12.30 -5.88 5.94
CA PRO A 124 12.77 -6.80 4.91
C PRO A 124 12.26 -6.32 3.56
N SER A 125 13.16 -6.00 2.60
CA SER A 125 12.71 -5.35 1.37
C SER A 125 13.52 -5.70 0.12
N ASP A 126 12.80 -6.18 -0.89
CA ASP A 126 13.36 -6.42 -2.23
C ASP A 126 13.48 -5.13 -3.07
N ARG A 127 13.03 -3.96 -2.51
CA ARG A 127 13.34 -2.64 -3.13
C ARG A 127 14.85 -2.40 -3.23
N PHE A 128 15.61 -3.15 -2.45
CA PHE A 128 17.06 -3.20 -2.58
C PHE A 128 17.50 -3.72 -3.95
N TYR A 129 16.81 -4.71 -4.51
CA TYR A 129 17.18 -5.36 -5.78
C TYR A 129 16.57 -4.72 -7.02
N ASP A 130 15.47 -3.96 -6.89
CA ASP A 130 14.67 -3.50 -8.02
C ASP A 130 14.56 -1.97 -8.19
N CYS A 131 15.03 -1.18 -7.21
CA CYS A 131 15.10 0.28 -7.29
C CYS A 131 16.56 0.74 -7.33
N PHE A 132 17.14 0.86 -8.52
CA PHE A 132 18.57 1.17 -8.65
C PHE A 132 18.92 2.63 -8.32
N THR A 133 17.95 3.52 -8.30
CA THR A 133 18.13 4.93 -7.91
C THR A 133 18.23 5.14 -6.40
N LEU A 134 17.69 4.23 -5.59
CA LEU A 134 17.93 4.21 -4.15
C LEU A 134 19.40 3.86 -3.90
N LYS A 135 20.01 4.45 -2.89
CA LYS A 135 21.36 4.10 -2.43
C LYS A 135 21.31 3.66 -0.99
N PHE A 136 22.16 2.72 -0.65
CA PHE A 136 22.16 2.10 0.67
C PHE A 136 23.59 2.03 1.22
N ASN A 137 23.72 2.23 2.53
CA ASN A 137 24.96 2.00 3.27
C ASN A 137 24.83 0.68 4.02
N PHE A 138 25.75 -0.25 3.78
CA PHE A 138 25.82 -1.51 4.52
C PHE A 138 26.15 -1.22 6.00
N ILE A 139 25.44 -1.89 6.91
CA ILE A 139 25.65 -1.78 8.36
C ILE A 139 26.36 -3.04 8.86
N GLU A 140 25.68 -4.18 8.80
CA GLU A 140 26.21 -5.46 9.24
C GLU A 140 25.41 -6.63 8.66
N ARG A 141 25.94 -7.83 8.76
CA ARG A 141 25.22 -9.08 8.53
C ARG A 141 24.72 -9.61 9.86
N ASP A 142 23.51 -10.18 9.89
CA ASP A 142 22.94 -10.79 11.09
C ASP A 142 23.81 -11.96 11.57
N LYS A 143 23.96 -12.08 12.90
CA LYS A 143 24.80 -13.12 13.54
C LYS A 143 24.08 -14.47 13.58
N ASP A 144 22.76 -14.44 13.77
CA ASP A 144 21.93 -15.62 13.99
C ASP A 144 21.23 -16.08 12.70
N VAL A 145 20.78 -15.13 11.88
CA VAL A 145 20.09 -15.39 10.60
C VAL A 145 20.99 -14.96 9.44
N LYS A 146 21.75 -15.92 8.91
CA LYS A 146 22.80 -15.67 7.91
C LYS A 146 22.30 -15.01 6.62
N GLU A 147 21.01 -15.09 6.32
CA GLU A 147 20.38 -14.48 5.14
C GLU A 147 20.10 -12.99 5.32
N TYR A 148 20.14 -12.43 6.53
CA TYR A 148 19.83 -11.01 6.80
C TYR A 148 21.06 -10.12 6.70
N PHE A 149 20.93 -9.07 5.90
CA PHE A 149 21.93 -8.02 5.72
C PHE A 149 21.29 -6.67 5.98
N TYR A 150 21.79 -5.93 6.97
CA TYR A 150 21.24 -4.64 7.37
C TYR A 150 21.87 -3.50 6.59
N TYR A 151 20.98 -2.61 6.12
CA TYR A 151 21.34 -1.41 5.37
C TYR A 151 20.56 -0.21 5.87
N SER A 152 21.16 0.99 5.82
CA SER A 152 20.47 2.26 5.96
C SER A 152 20.29 2.93 4.60
N LEU A 153 19.17 3.63 4.41
CA LEU A 153 18.95 4.43 3.21
C LEU A 153 19.90 5.63 3.21
N ALA A 154 20.72 5.75 2.17
CA ALA A 154 21.70 6.81 2.03
C ALA A 154 21.04 8.14 1.60
N PRO A 155 21.50 9.28 2.11
CA PRO A 155 20.94 10.60 1.79
C PRO A 155 21.16 11.02 0.34
N GLU A 156 22.21 10.54 -0.33
CA GLU A 156 22.59 10.91 -1.71
C GLU A 156 21.76 10.19 -2.78
N GLY A 157 21.02 9.13 -2.40
CA GLY A 157 20.13 8.41 -3.29
C GLY A 157 18.77 9.09 -3.45
N ALA A 158 17.97 8.57 -4.36
CA ALA A 158 16.54 8.90 -4.42
C ALA A 158 15.89 8.66 -3.06
N GLN A 159 14.89 9.47 -2.73
CA GLN A 159 14.12 9.35 -1.50
C GLN A 159 12.65 8.95 -1.79
N GLN A 160 12.43 8.36 -2.96
CA GLN A 160 11.15 7.85 -3.43
C GLN A 160 11.38 6.52 -4.14
N ILE A 161 10.41 5.60 -4.03
CA ILE A 161 10.46 4.32 -4.71
C ILE A 161 9.95 4.50 -6.14
N VAL A 162 10.83 4.24 -7.11
CA VAL A 162 10.49 4.05 -8.52
C VAL A 162 11.22 2.80 -8.96
N CYS A 163 10.51 1.67 -9.00
CA CYS A 163 11.11 0.40 -9.37
C CYS A 163 11.51 0.42 -10.85
N ASP A 164 12.80 0.16 -11.13
CA ASP A 164 13.35 0.04 -12.48
C ASP A 164 12.94 -1.28 -13.11
N ILE A 165 12.92 -2.35 -12.31
CA ILE A 165 12.49 -3.70 -12.65
C ILE A 165 11.48 -4.18 -11.61
N TYR A 166 10.82 -5.32 -11.86
CA TYR A 166 10.08 -6.02 -10.79
C TYR A 166 10.94 -7.11 -10.17
N THR A 167 10.65 -7.46 -8.90
CA THR A 167 11.22 -8.64 -8.24
C THR A 167 10.10 -9.51 -7.67
N ALA A 168 10.30 -10.83 -7.65
CA ALA A 168 9.42 -11.77 -6.94
C ALA A 168 10.21 -12.92 -6.35
N ARG A 169 9.78 -13.43 -5.17
CA ARG A 169 10.44 -14.52 -4.48
C ARG A 169 9.71 -15.85 -4.65
N ILE A 170 10.48 -16.92 -4.91
CA ILE A 170 10.05 -18.32 -4.81
C ILE A 170 10.77 -18.93 -3.61
N LYS A 171 10.23 -18.67 -2.42
CA LYS A 171 10.76 -19.16 -1.14
C LYS A 171 9.64 -19.88 -0.39
N PRO A 172 9.69 -21.21 -0.25
CA PRO A 172 8.61 -21.97 0.39
C PRO A 172 8.58 -21.72 1.90
N PRO A 173 7.38 -21.74 2.51
CA PRO A 173 7.20 -21.86 3.95
C PRO A 173 7.50 -23.30 4.42
N VAL A 174 7.37 -23.55 5.73
CA VAL A 174 7.48 -24.90 6.27
C VAL A 174 6.19 -25.66 6.01
N ILE A 175 6.23 -26.68 5.14
CA ILE A 175 5.10 -27.60 4.92
C ILE A 175 5.49 -29.00 5.35
N GLU A 176 4.71 -29.57 6.28
CA GLU A 176 4.96 -30.89 6.84
C GLU A 176 5.06 -31.97 5.76
N GLY A 177 6.06 -32.85 5.88
CA GLY A 177 6.28 -33.96 4.95
C GLY A 177 6.97 -33.57 3.62
N LYS A 178 7.31 -32.31 3.38
CA LYS A 178 8.01 -31.88 2.15
C LYS A 178 9.28 -31.08 2.45
N THR A 179 10.31 -31.33 1.68
CA THR A 179 11.52 -30.48 1.69
C THR A 179 11.29 -29.19 0.89
N LYS A 180 12.06 -28.14 1.20
CA LYS A 180 12.02 -26.89 0.43
C LYS A 180 12.29 -27.11 -1.08
N TYR A 181 13.17 -28.06 -1.41
CA TYR A 181 13.50 -28.35 -2.81
C TYR A 181 12.34 -29.02 -3.54
N GLN A 182 11.64 -29.96 -2.90
CA GLN A 182 10.43 -30.55 -3.48
C GLN A 182 9.37 -29.46 -3.74
N LEU A 183 9.13 -28.57 -2.76
CA LEU A 183 8.18 -27.47 -2.89
C LEU A 183 8.56 -26.53 -4.04
N ILE A 184 9.83 -26.13 -4.15
CA ILE A 184 10.32 -25.28 -5.24
C ILE A 184 10.12 -25.97 -6.58
N GLY A 185 10.51 -27.24 -6.71
CA GLY A 185 10.35 -27.99 -7.97
C GLY A 185 8.89 -28.14 -8.40
N GLU A 186 7.99 -28.50 -7.47
CA GLU A 186 6.54 -28.57 -7.72
C GLU A 186 5.98 -27.21 -8.15
N PHE A 187 6.38 -26.13 -7.47
CA PHE A 187 5.92 -24.78 -7.79
C PHE A 187 6.39 -24.34 -9.19
N LEU A 188 7.67 -24.54 -9.55
CA LEU A 188 8.19 -24.17 -10.83
C LEU A 188 7.46 -24.92 -11.97
N ASN A 189 7.20 -26.22 -11.79
CA ASN A 189 6.42 -26.99 -12.75
C ASN A 189 4.97 -26.49 -12.87
N LYS A 190 4.35 -26.13 -11.75
CA LYS A 190 3.01 -25.50 -11.73
C LYS A 190 2.99 -24.17 -12.50
N ALA A 191 4.01 -23.33 -12.32
CA ALA A 191 4.13 -22.04 -13.02
C ALA A 191 4.32 -22.24 -14.54
N VAL A 192 5.13 -23.23 -14.97
CA VAL A 192 5.28 -23.61 -16.38
C VAL A 192 3.94 -24.05 -16.96
N ALA A 193 3.26 -24.99 -16.32
CA ALA A 193 1.95 -25.47 -16.77
C ALA A 193 0.91 -24.35 -16.87
N ALA A 194 0.94 -23.38 -15.95
CA ALA A 194 0.04 -22.23 -15.99
C ALA A 194 0.29 -21.33 -17.21
N LYS A 195 1.55 -21.16 -17.63
CA LYS A 195 1.91 -20.40 -18.86
C LYS A 195 1.50 -21.12 -20.13
N GLU A 196 1.61 -22.44 -20.15
CA GLU A 196 1.18 -23.26 -21.31
C GLU A 196 -0.35 -23.27 -21.47
N ASN A 197 -1.09 -23.20 -20.36
CA ASN A 197 -2.55 -23.25 -20.30
C ASN A 197 -3.18 -21.87 -19.97
N ARG A 198 -2.63 -20.80 -20.53
CA ARG A 198 -3.20 -19.46 -20.34
C ARG A 198 -4.60 -19.33 -20.93
N ARG A 199 -5.43 -18.55 -20.27
CA ARG A 199 -6.77 -18.18 -20.75
C ARG A 199 -7.02 -16.69 -20.52
N GLN A 200 -8.08 -16.17 -21.08
CA GLN A 200 -8.57 -14.83 -20.76
C GLN A 200 -9.11 -14.80 -19.31
N MET A 201 -8.99 -13.65 -18.66
CA MET A 201 -9.61 -13.43 -17.35
C MET A 201 -11.13 -13.45 -17.47
N ASN A 202 -11.81 -14.08 -16.51
CA ASN A 202 -13.26 -14.12 -16.46
C ASN A 202 -13.81 -13.97 -15.03
N ARG A 203 -13.07 -14.34 -14.00
CA ARG A 203 -13.57 -14.37 -12.63
C ARG A 203 -12.68 -13.65 -11.66
N VAL A 204 -13.28 -12.70 -10.96
CA VAL A 204 -12.63 -11.89 -9.92
C VAL A 204 -13.39 -12.07 -8.61
N LEU A 205 -12.66 -12.29 -7.53
CA LEU A 205 -13.17 -12.22 -6.16
C LEU A 205 -12.68 -10.91 -5.54
N TYR A 206 -13.59 -10.12 -5.00
CA TYR A 206 -13.31 -8.98 -4.15
C TYR A 206 -13.83 -9.26 -2.74
N PHE A 207 -12.94 -9.39 -1.78
CA PHE A 207 -13.25 -9.61 -0.38
C PHE A 207 -12.93 -8.37 0.45
N ALA A 208 -13.95 -7.76 1.03
CA ALA A 208 -13.85 -6.71 2.03
C ALA A 208 -13.95 -7.33 3.42
N GLY A 209 -12.80 -7.59 4.03
CA GLY A 209 -12.68 -8.13 5.38
C GLY A 209 -12.65 -7.05 6.45
N HIS A 210 -12.58 -7.49 7.71
CA HIS A 210 -12.45 -6.58 8.85
C HIS A 210 -11.16 -5.75 8.77
N GLY A 211 -11.30 -4.48 9.07
CA GLY A 211 -10.18 -3.52 9.11
C GLY A 211 -9.98 -2.70 7.84
N TYR A 212 -10.41 -3.20 6.70
CA TYR A 212 -10.35 -2.44 5.46
C TYR A 212 -11.59 -1.55 5.32
N ASN A 213 -11.44 -0.26 5.61
CA ASN A 213 -12.56 0.69 5.58
C ASN A 213 -13.83 0.12 6.22
N SER A 214 -13.66 -0.60 7.34
CA SER A 214 -14.67 -1.47 7.93
C SER A 214 -15.95 -0.75 8.34
N GLU A 215 -15.88 0.57 8.56
CA GLU A 215 -17.00 1.41 8.92
C GLU A 215 -17.66 2.08 7.71
N SER A 216 -17.11 1.90 6.50
CA SER A 216 -17.55 2.61 5.29
C SER A 216 -18.00 1.67 4.19
N TYR A 217 -19.30 1.40 4.13
CA TYR A 217 -19.89 0.65 3.02
C TYR A 217 -19.67 1.33 1.67
N ASN A 218 -19.73 2.67 1.63
CA ASN A 218 -19.53 3.43 0.40
C ASN A 218 -18.16 3.12 -0.21
N ALA A 219 -17.09 3.15 0.59
CA ALA A 219 -15.75 2.84 0.11
C ALA A 219 -15.65 1.46 -0.54
N ARG A 220 -16.25 0.44 0.10
CA ARG A 220 -16.21 -0.95 -0.39
C ARG A 220 -17.06 -1.15 -1.65
N ILE A 221 -18.26 -0.57 -1.68
CA ILE A 221 -19.16 -0.69 -2.83
C ILE A 221 -18.55 0.06 -4.02
N GLU A 222 -18.08 1.28 -3.84
CA GLU A 222 -17.50 2.06 -4.93
C GLU A 222 -16.23 1.44 -5.50
N GLU A 223 -15.38 0.82 -4.67
CA GLU A 223 -14.23 0.07 -5.15
C GLU A 223 -14.66 -1.12 -6.00
N SER A 224 -15.68 -1.87 -5.59
CA SER A 224 -16.22 -2.97 -6.38
C SER A 224 -16.78 -2.50 -7.74
N VAL A 225 -17.38 -1.31 -7.79
CA VAL A 225 -17.84 -0.68 -9.03
C VAL A 225 -16.67 -0.22 -9.89
N ALA A 226 -15.63 0.39 -9.31
CA ALA A 226 -14.43 0.80 -10.03
C ALA A 226 -13.71 -0.37 -10.71
N LEU A 227 -13.77 -1.57 -10.13
CA LEU A 227 -13.26 -2.79 -10.76
C LEU A 227 -13.96 -3.09 -12.10
N THR A 228 -15.20 -2.68 -12.31
CA THR A 228 -15.89 -2.85 -13.60
C THR A 228 -15.37 -1.91 -14.69
N GLU A 229 -14.84 -0.74 -14.32
CA GLU A 229 -14.09 0.12 -15.26
C GLU A 229 -12.73 -0.48 -15.62
N GLN A 230 -12.05 -1.05 -14.63
CA GLN A 230 -10.75 -1.69 -14.83
C GLN A 230 -10.84 -2.98 -15.64
N PHE A 231 -11.94 -3.72 -15.46
CA PHE A 231 -12.23 -4.99 -16.12
C PHE A 231 -13.54 -4.94 -16.92
N PRO A 232 -13.57 -4.29 -18.10
CA PRO A 232 -14.78 -4.14 -18.90
C PRO A 232 -15.45 -5.48 -19.26
N PHE A 233 -14.68 -6.57 -19.32
CA PHE A 233 -15.23 -7.91 -19.59
C PHE A 233 -16.26 -8.35 -18.55
N LEU A 234 -16.21 -7.84 -17.31
CA LEU A 234 -17.17 -8.18 -16.26
C LEU A 234 -18.62 -7.83 -16.62
N THR A 235 -18.81 -6.79 -17.45
CA THR A 235 -20.13 -6.37 -17.94
C THR A 235 -20.39 -6.79 -19.38
N GLN A 236 -19.39 -7.12 -20.16
CA GLN A 236 -19.49 -7.34 -21.61
C GLN A 236 -19.46 -8.82 -22.01
N ARG A 237 -18.84 -9.69 -21.19
CA ARG A 237 -18.61 -11.11 -21.53
C ARG A 237 -19.58 -12.02 -20.78
N ARG A 238 -20.30 -12.86 -21.50
CA ARG A 238 -21.16 -13.89 -20.90
C ARG A 238 -20.32 -14.87 -20.06
N GLY A 239 -20.73 -15.08 -18.81
CA GLY A 239 -20.05 -15.99 -17.87
C GLY A 239 -18.90 -15.34 -17.08
N ALA A 240 -18.55 -14.08 -17.35
CA ALA A 240 -17.69 -13.31 -16.47
C ALA A 240 -18.43 -12.96 -15.16
N ASN A 241 -17.67 -12.88 -14.07
CA ASN A 241 -18.25 -12.63 -12.74
C ASN A 241 -17.29 -11.89 -11.83
N LEU A 242 -17.83 -10.90 -11.10
CA LEU A 242 -17.22 -10.32 -9.91
C LEU A 242 -17.97 -10.81 -8.69
N SER A 243 -17.34 -11.66 -7.88
CA SER A 243 -17.88 -12.10 -6.59
C SER A 243 -17.47 -11.09 -5.52
N PHE A 244 -18.45 -10.38 -4.96
CA PHE A 244 -18.23 -9.46 -3.83
C PHE A 244 -18.65 -10.15 -2.53
N ILE A 245 -17.72 -10.25 -1.59
CA ILE A 245 -17.95 -10.75 -0.24
C ILE A 245 -17.58 -9.68 0.77
N ASP A 246 -18.53 -9.27 1.59
CA ASP A 246 -18.33 -8.36 2.70
C ASP A 246 -18.48 -9.12 4.02
N PHE A 247 -17.48 -9.00 4.91
CA PHE A 247 -17.42 -9.76 6.16
C PHE A 247 -18.61 -9.50 7.08
N SER A 248 -19.20 -8.32 7.01
CA SER A 248 -20.28 -7.92 7.93
C SER A 248 -21.63 -8.54 7.62
N PHE A 249 -21.82 -9.10 6.42
CA PHE A 249 -23.10 -9.69 6.00
C PHE A 249 -23.19 -11.22 6.18
N ASP A 250 -22.11 -11.88 6.56
CA ASP A 250 -22.08 -13.33 6.63
C ASP A 250 -21.51 -13.85 7.96
N LYS A 251 -22.28 -14.67 8.68
CA LYS A 251 -21.82 -15.32 9.91
C LYS A 251 -20.72 -16.36 9.68
N SER A 252 -20.69 -16.95 8.47
CA SER A 252 -19.76 -18.01 8.08
C SER A 252 -18.73 -17.53 7.07
N VAL A 253 -18.31 -16.28 7.17
CA VAL A 253 -17.44 -15.60 6.19
C VAL A 253 -16.19 -16.41 5.86
N LYS A 254 -15.50 -17.00 6.83
CA LYS A 254 -14.32 -17.86 6.61
C LYS A 254 -14.61 -18.98 5.62
N HIS A 255 -15.66 -19.75 5.82
CA HIS A 255 -16.03 -20.86 4.94
C HIS A 255 -16.44 -20.39 3.55
N ARG A 256 -17.17 -19.26 3.48
CA ARG A 256 -17.56 -18.65 2.21
C ARG A 256 -16.34 -18.18 1.40
N VAL A 257 -15.40 -17.52 2.04
CA VAL A 257 -14.17 -17.05 1.40
C VAL A 257 -13.31 -18.23 0.96
N LEU A 258 -13.12 -19.25 1.82
CA LEU A 258 -12.37 -20.46 1.45
C LEU A 258 -13.01 -21.20 0.26
N SER A 259 -14.34 -21.31 0.24
CA SER A 259 -15.06 -21.90 -0.89
C SER A 259 -14.84 -21.09 -2.18
N ALA A 260 -14.89 -19.76 -2.11
CA ALA A 260 -14.65 -18.90 -3.27
C ALA A 260 -13.18 -18.96 -3.74
N LEU A 261 -12.23 -18.95 -2.83
CA LEU A 261 -10.81 -19.10 -3.14
C LEU A 261 -10.46 -20.46 -3.72
N GLY A 262 -11.21 -21.50 -3.35
CA GLY A 262 -11.03 -22.87 -3.86
C GLY A 262 -11.66 -23.12 -5.24
N ASP A 263 -12.41 -22.15 -5.81
CA ASP A 263 -12.98 -22.29 -7.16
C ASP A 263 -11.85 -22.36 -8.21
N PRO A 264 -11.68 -23.49 -8.94
CA PRO A 264 -10.61 -23.67 -9.92
C PRO A 264 -10.73 -22.73 -11.13
N THR A 265 -11.85 -22.06 -11.28
CA THR A 265 -12.11 -21.10 -12.36
C THR A 265 -11.79 -19.66 -11.97
N LEU A 266 -11.46 -19.41 -10.70
CA LEU A 266 -11.10 -18.07 -10.21
C LEU A 266 -9.74 -17.63 -10.78
N ASP A 267 -9.68 -16.42 -11.34
CA ASP A 267 -8.48 -15.86 -11.92
C ASP A 267 -7.74 -14.94 -10.95
N LEU A 268 -8.47 -14.10 -10.23
CA LEU A 268 -7.93 -13.08 -9.36
C LEU A 268 -8.74 -12.99 -8.07
N ALA A 269 -8.06 -12.98 -6.93
CA ALA A 269 -8.63 -12.66 -5.63
C ALA A 269 -7.99 -11.40 -5.06
N ILE A 270 -8.81 -10.41 -4.71
CA ILE A 270 -8.43 -9.17 -4.03
C ILE A 270 -8.94 -9.27 -2.60
N MET A 271 -8.02 -9.29 -1.65
CA MET A 271 -8.31 -9.61 -0.25
C MET A 271 -7.90 -8.45 0.66
N HIS A 272 -8.87 -7.69 1.15
CA HIS A 272 -8.66 -6.60 2.10
C HIS A 272 -9.05 -7.04 3.51
N HIS A 273 -8.10 -7.07 4.45
CA HIS A 273 -8.34 -7.46 5.84
C HIS A 273 -7.13 -7.10 6.72
N HIS A 274 -7.26 -7.21 8.03
CA HIS A 274 -6.10 -7.21 8.91
C HIS A 274 -5.29 -8.50 8.78
N GLY A 275 -4.00 -8.48 9.12
CA GLY A 275 -3.15 -9.66 9.05
C GLY A 275 -2.01 -9.68 10.07
N SER A 276 -1.49 -10.88 10.27
CA SER A 276 -0.19 -11.18 10.87
C SER A 276 0.56 -12.15 9.96
N GLU A 277 1.74 -12.58 10.35
CA GLU A 277 2.57 -13.49 9.56
C GLU A 277 1.85 -14.81 9.25
N ASP A 278 1.01 -15.29 10.18
CA ASP A 278 0.37 -16.60 10.17
C ASP A 278 -1.15 -16.56 10.05
N THR A 279 -1.77 -15.37 10.04
CA THR A 279 -3.22 -15.22 10.11
C THR A 279 -3.73 -14.12 9.18
N GLN A 280 -4.81 -14.40 8.47
CA GLN A 280 -5.67 -13.45 7.79
C GLN A 280 -6.91 -13.21 8.66
N TYR A 281 -7.02 -12.00 9.23
CA TYR A 281 -8.14 -11.62 10.11
C TYR A 281 -9.33 -11.19 9.27
N PHE A 282 -10.19 -12.14 8.91
CA PHE A 282 -11.33 -11.88 8.03
C PHE A 282 -12.44 -11.13 8.72
N ASN A 283 -12.65 -11.41 10.01
CA ASN A 283 -13.84 -10.98 10.70
C ASN A 283 -13.58 -10.51 12.12
N GLY A 284 -13.75 -9.21 12.37
CA GLY A 284 -13.64 -8.66 13.72
C GLY A 284 -14.89 -8.83 14.58
N SER A 285 -16.06 -8.65 13.96
CA SER A 285 -17.36 -8.74 14.62
C SER A 285 -18.41 -9.08 13.58
N PRO A 286 -18.82 -10.36 13.47
CA PRO A 286 -19.80 -10.76 12.48
C PRO A 286 -21.14 -10.10 12.73
N TYR A 287 -21.89 -9.85 11.66
CA TYR A 287 -23.26 -9.40 11.78
C TYR A 287 -24.09 -10.39 12.57
N VAL A 288 -24.84 -9.89 13.54
CA VAL A 288 -25.79 -10.68 14.33
C VAL A 288 -27.12 -9.93 14.39
N SER A 289 -28.22 -10.67 14.20
CA SER A 289 -29.56 -10.10 14.11
C SER A 289 -30.36 -10.15 15.40
N ASP A 290 -29.84 -10.79 16.44
CA ASP A 290 -30.54 -11.00 17.71
C ASP A 290 -29.73 -10.51 18.92
N ALA A 291 -30.44 -10.08 19.97
CA ALA A 291 -29.88 -9.52 21.18
C ALA A 291 -28.93 -10.48 21.92
N LYS A 292 -29.25 -11.79 21.93
CA LYS A 292 -28.42 -12.79 22.62
C LYS A 292 -27.04 -12.91 21.96
N SER A 293 -27.01 -13.02 20.64
CA SER A 293 -25.75 -13.07 19.89
C SER A 293 -24.93 -11.78 20.06
N TRP A 294 -25.55 -10.60 20.08
CA TRP A 294 -24.88 -9.34 20.41
C TRP A 294 -24.27 -9.35 21.81
N ILE A 295 -24.98 -9.84 22.82
CA ILE A 295 -24.45 -9.96 24.18
C ILE A 295 -23.26 -10.94 24.21
N ASP A 296 -23.33 -12.07 23.51
CA ASP A 296 -22.23 -13.01 23.46
C ASP A 296 -20.98 -12.42 22.76
N LEU A 297 -21.16 -11.64 21.71
CA LEU A 297 -20.08 -10.86 21.09
C LEU A 297 -19.46 -9.85 22.06
N ALA A 298 -20.29 -9.06 22.75
CA ALA A 298 -19.82 -8.07 23.70
C ALA A 298 -19.02 -8.74 24.85
N ARG A 299 -19.51 -9.86 25.37
CA ARG A 299 -18.81 -10.67 26.39
C ARG A 299 -17.44 -11.14 25.87
N ASN A 300 -17.38 -11.70 24.66
CA ASN A 300 -16.14 -12.17 24.07
C ASN A 300 -15.13 -11.00 23.89
N PHE A 301 -15.61 -9.85 23.39
CA PHE A 301 -14.79 -8.65 23.23
C PHE A 301 -14.19 -8.19 24.56
N PHE A 302 -15.00 -8.03 25.61
CA PHE A 302 -14.53 -7.58 26.92
C PHE A 302 -13.58 -8.59 27.57
N ARG A 303 -13.87 -9.90 27.52
CA ARG A 303 -12.96 -10.95 28.00
C ARG A 303 -11.61 -10.92 27.26
N GLY A 304 -11.64 -10.77 25.94
CA GLY A 304 -10.45 -10.68 25.12
C GLY A 304 -9.57 -9.47 25.45
N LYS A 305 -10.20 -8.30 25.67
CA LYS A 305 -9.50 -7.08 26.12
C LYS A 305 -8.93 -7.24 27.54
N LEU A 306 -9.70 -7.83 28.46
CA LEU A 306 -9.27 -8.06 29.84
C LEU A 306 -8.04 -8.98 29.91
N ARG A 307 -8.01 -10.07 29.12
CA ARG A 307 -6.86 -11.02 29.06
C ARG A 307 -5.58 -10.37 28.56
N ARG A 308 -5.66 -9.35 27.72
CA ARG A 308 -4.50 -8.60 27.16
C ARG A 308 -4.07 -7.41 28.03
N SER A 309 -4.83 -7.12 29.09
CA SER A 309 -4.52 -6.02 29.97
C SER A 309 -3.37 -6.33 30.91
N LYS A 310 -2.50 -5.34 31.14
CA LYS A 310 -1.43 -5.41 32.17
C LYS A 310 -2.00 -5.28 33.58
N ASP A 311 -3.09 -4.53 33.73
CA ASP A 311 -3.84 -4.34 34.99
C ASP A 311 -5.28 -4.76 34.75
N THR A 312 -5.58 -6.01 35.10
CA THR A 312 -6.90 -6.62 34.90
C THR A 312 -7.97 -6.01 35.81
N THR A 313 -7.59 -5.58 37.03
CA THR A 313 -8.51 -4.98 38.01
C THR A 313 -8.98 -3.60 37.51
N ALA A 314 -8.06 -2.69 37.24
CA ALA A 314 -8.39 -1.38 36.72
C ALA A 314 -9.16 -1.45 35.37
N THR A 315 -8.81 -2.40 34.50
CA THR A 315 -9.52 -2.58 33.25
C THR A 315 -10.94 -3.08 33.45
N LYS A 316 -11.17 -4.00 34.39
CA LYS A 316 -12.50 -4.48 34.75
C LYS A 316 -13.37 -3.35 35.30
N GLU A 317 -12.86 -2.57 36.25
CA GLU A 317 -13.53 -1.40 36.83
C GLU A 317 -13.89 -0.37 35.74
N ARG A 318 -12.97 -0.11 34.82
CA ARG A 318 -13.21 0.78 33.69
C ARG A 318 -14.35 0.28 32.81
N PHE A 319 -14.38 -1.01 32.46
CA PHE A 319 -15.44 -1.56 31.61
C PHE A 319 -16.82 -1.46 32.29
N MET A 320 -16.89 -1.71 33.59
CA MET A 320 -18.12 -1.55 34.37
C MET A 320 -18.57 -0.09 34.43
N LYS A 321 -17.64 0.86 34.61
CA LYS A 321 -17.94 2.30 34.77
C LYS A 321 -18.25 2.99 33.45
N GLU A 322 -17.43 2.77 32.40
CA GLU A 322 -17.52 3.48 31.12
C GLU A 322 -18.55 2.85 30.16
N TYR A 323 -18.65 1.53 30.16
CA TYR A 323 -19.49 0.80 29.21
C TYR A 323 -20.71 0.14 29.88
N GLY A 324 -20.87 0.26 31.18
CA GLY A 324 -21.95 -0.40 31.90
C GLY A 324 -21.90 -1.95 31.85
N ALA A 325 -20.72 -2.52 31.58
CA ALA A 325 -20.57 -3.97 31.44
C ALA A 325 -20.86 -4.68 32.75
N PRO A 326 -21.83 -5.64 32.81
CA PRO A 326 -22.09 -6.39 34.03
C PRO A 326 -20.86 -7.18 34.49
N ALA A 327 -20.62 -7.25 35.81
CA ALA A 327 -19.44 -7.92 36.35
C ALA A 327 -19.36 -9.41 35.99
N GLU A 328 -20.49 -10.08 35.86
CA GLU A 328 -20.58 -11.49 35.43
C GLU A 328 -20.10 -11.73 34.00
N TRP A 329 -20.05 -10.71 33.14
CA TRP A 329 -19.48 -10.84 31.78
C TRP A 329 -17.95 -11.00 31.79
N LEU A 330 -17.31 -10.67 32.90
CA LEU A 330 -15.87 -10.58 33.04
C LEU A 330 -15.29 -11.63 34.02
N ASN A 331 -16.12 -12.17 34.93
CA ASN A 331 -15.66 -13.02 36.02
C ASN A 331 -15.02 -14.33 35.56
N ASP A 332 -15.50 -14.92 34.46
CA ASP A 332 -15.03 -16.18 33.90
C ASP A 332 -13.94 -16.03 32.84
N ALA A 333 -13.46 -14.80 32.59
CA ALA A 333 -12.53 -14.49 31.52
C ALA A 333 -11.25 -15.36 31.51
N PHE A 334 -10.79 -15.79 32.68
CA PHE A 334 -9.56 -16.57 32.83
C PHE A 334 -9.77 -18.07 33.04
N THR A 335 -11.02 -18.54 33.10
CA THR A 335 -11.30 -19.99 33.20
C THR A 335 -10.82 -20.72 31.94
N LYS A 336 -10.38 -21.99 32.10
CA LYS A 336 -9.94 -22.82 30.98
C LYS A 336 -11.06 -23.02 29.95
N GLU A 337 -12.28 -23.29 30.41
CA GLU A 337 -13.44 -23.47 29.56
C GLU A 337 -13.71 -22.26 28.68
N MET A 338 -13.74 -21.06 29.27
CA MET A 338 -14.05 -19.84 28.54
C MET A 338 -12.91 -19.42 27.60
N LYS A 339 -11.64 -19.62 28.00
CA LYS A 339 -10.50 -19.43 27.11
C LYS A 339 -10.60 -20.33 25.87
N THR A 340 -10.91 -21.61 26.07
CA THR A 340 -11.07 -22.56 24.96
C THR A 340 -12.22 -22.16 24.06
N LYS A 341 -13.39 -21.81 24.63
CA LYS A 341 -14.57 -21.37 23.85
C LYS A 341 -14.26 -20.14 23.01
N ASP A 342 -13.65 -19.12 23.61
CA ASP A 342 -13.33 -17.88 22.91
C ASP A 342 -12.22 -18.09 21.85
N SER A 343 -11.26 -18.99 22.09
CA SER A 343 -10.22 -19.36 21.12
C SER A 343 -10.80 -20.07 19.91
N LEU A 344 -11.69 -21.07 20.13
CA LEU A 344 -12.38 -21.77 19.04
C LEU A 344 -13.26 -20.81 18.23
N TYR A 345 -13.95 -19.89 18.90
CA TYR A 345 -14.74 -18.88 18.23
C TYR A 345 -13.86 -17.99 17.33
N SER A 346 -12.72 -17.48 17.84
CA SER A 346 -11.78 -16.69 17.04
C SER A 346 -11.24 -17.50 15.85
N ALA A 347 -10.84 -18.75 16.08
CA ALA A 347 -10.36 -19.63 15.02
C ALA A 347 -11.42 -19.90 13.93
N SER A 348 -12.71 -19.88 14.28
CA SER A 348 -13.80 -20.05 13.29
C SER A 348 -14.00 -18.83 12.39
N MET A 349 -13.43 -17.69 12.74
CA MET A 349 -13.64 -16.42 12.04
C MET A 349 -12.52 -16.08 11.06
N ASP A 350 -11.29 -16.49 11.36
CA ASP A 350 -10.09 -16.06 10.65
C ASP A 350 -9.40 -17.25 9.96
N LEU A 351 -8.67 -16.96 8.89
CA LEU A 351 -7.87 -17.99 8.18
C LEU A 351 -6.47 -18.04 8.76
N MET A 352 -6.08 -19.19 9.27
CA MET A 352 -4.79 -19.46 9.88
C MET A 352 -4.00 -20.51 9.08
N ILE A 353 -2.66 -20.55 9.26
CA ILE A 353 -1.81 -21.56 8.62
C ILE A 353 -2.32 -23.01 8.81
N PRO A 354 -2.80 -23.45 9.99
CA PRO A 354 -3.35 -24.80 10.15
C PRO A 354 -4.53 -25.12 9.22
N ASP A 355 -5.34 -24.11 8.87
CA ASP A 355 -6.46 -24.27 7.94
C ASP A 355 -5.99 -24.54 6.49
N MET A 356 -4.77 -24.14 6.17
CA MET A 356 -4.18 -24.31 4.84
C MET A 356 -3.77 -25.75 4.53
N LYS A 357 -3.75 -26.65 5.52
CA LYS A 357 -3.39 -28.06 5.31
C LYS A 357 -4.35 -28.80 4.35
N GLU A 358 -5.62 -28.48 4.43
CA GLU A 358 -6.67 -29.08 3.59
C GLU A 358 -7.14 -28.16 2.47
N TYR A 359 -6.53 -26.97 2.39
CA TYR A 359 -6.91 -25.97 1.41
C TYR A 359 -6.32 -26.29 0.03
N VAL A 360 -7.14 -26.23 -0.99
CA VAL A 360 -6.73 -26.32 -2.39
C VAL A 360 -7.02 -24.97 -3.04
N SER A 361 -5.97 -24.28 -3.45
CA SER A 361 -6.10 -22.94 -4.03
C SER A 361 -6.65 -23.00 -5.45
N GLY A 362 -7.78 -22.35 -5.70
CA GLY A 362 -8.38 -22.19 -7.03
C GLY A 362 -7.85 -20.97 -7.79
N SER A 363 -7.66 -19.86 -7.09
CA SER A 363 -7.25 -18.57 -7.68
C SER A 363 -5.85 -18.60 -8.29
N LYS A 364 -5.69 -18.03 -9.48
CA LYS A 364 -4.35 -17.87 -10.10
C LYS A 364 -3.49 -16.81 -9.41
N ILE A 365 -4.10 -15.69 -9.06
CA ILE A 365 -3.47 -14.52 -8.44
C ILE A 365 -4.21 -14.20 -7.15
N VAL A 366 -3.47 -13.99 -6.06
CA VAL A 366 -4.02 -13.55 -4.76
C VAL A 366 -3.31 -12.27 -4.34
N LEU A 367 -4.07 -11.20 -4.12
CA LEU A 367 -3.58 -9.92 -3.63
C LEU A 367 -4.00 -9.79 -2.16
N LEU A 368 -3.02 -9.83 -1.26
CA LEU A 368 -3.22 -9.70 0.18
C LEU A 368 -2.93 -8.26 0.60
N ASP A 369 -3.96 -7.43 0.64
CA ASP A 369 -3.86 -6.08 1.19
C ASP A 369 -4.05 -6.15 2.72
N ALA A 370 -3.02 -6.63 3.38
CA ALA A 370 -2.99 -6.90 4.81
C ALA A 370 -1.58 -6.72 5.37
N CYS A 371 -1.50 -6.40 6.66
CA CYS A 371 -0.24 -6.34 7.39
C CYS A 371 0.42 -7.73 7.47
N TYR A 372 1.74 -7.80 7.37
CA TYR A 372 2.60 -8.97 7.64
C TYR A 372 2.33 -10.24 6.84
N ASN A 373 1.23 -10.38 6.09
CA ASN A 373 0.92 -11.63 5.39
C ASN A 373 1.98 -12.05 4.37
N GLY A 374 2.78 -11.10 3.84
CA GLY A 374 3.89 -11.33 2.93
C GLY A 374 5.26 -11.43 3.61
N SER A 375 5.36 -11.88 4.85
CA SER A 375 6.60 -11.95 5.65
C SER A 375 7.55 -13.06 5.17
N PHE A 376 7.94 -13.03 3.90
CA PHE A 376 8.80 -14.04 3.24
C PHE A 376 10.17 -14.25 3.91
N HIS A 377 10.61 -13.29 4.70
CA HIS A 377 11.84 -13.40 5.48
C HIS A 377 11.71 -14.40 6.64
N MET A 378 10.50 -14.66 7.12
CA MET A 378 10.23 -15.65 8.17
C MET A 378 10.35 -17.07 7.61
N LYS A 379 10.52 -18.05 8.52
CA LYS A 379 10.54 -19.49 8.16
C LYS A 379 9.17 -19.98 7.70
N ASP A 380 8.11 -19.43 8.27
CA ASP A 380 6.74 -19.76 7.95
C ASP A 380 5.91 -18.47 7.80
N TYR A 381 5.04 -18.40 6.79
CA TYR A 381 4.23 -17.22 6.48
C TYR A 381 3.07 -17.57 5.55
N ILE A 382 1.91 -16.93 5.78
CA ILE A 382 0.65 -17.37 5.16
C ILE A 382 0.61 -17.16 3.63
N ALA A 383 1.24 -16.11 3.09
CA ALA A 383 1.31 -15.92 1.64
C ALA A 383 2.07 -17.05 0.93
N GLY A 384 3.09 -17.62 1.58
CA GLY A 384 3.78 -18.79 1.09
C GLY A 384 2.86 -20.01 1.01
N HIS A 385 2.01 -20.21 2.00
CA HIS A 385 1.04 -21.31 1.96
C HIS A 385 0.09 -21.21 0.76
N HIS A 386 -0.42 -20.02 0.41
CA HIS A 386 -1.23 -19.86 -0.80
C HIS A 386 -0.50 -20.32 -2.08
N LEU A 387 0.81 -20.14 -2.16
CA LEU A 387 1.60 -20.53 -3.33
C LEU A 387 1.96 -22.02 -3.38
N PHE A 388 2.35 -22.59 -2.23
CA PHE A 388 2.98 -23.91 -2.16
C PHE A 388 2.02 -25.05 -1.77
N VAL A 389 0.77 -24.75 -1.39
CA VAL A 389 -0.27 -25.75 -1.30
C VAL A 389 -0.70 -26.25 -2.70
N PRO A 390 -1.35 -27.41 -2.81
CA PRO A 390 -1.94 -27.87 -4.08
C PRO A 390 -2.90 -26.83 -4.68
N GLY A 391 -2.99 -26.79 -6.00
CA GLY A 391 -3.94 -25.92 -6.71
C GLY A 391 -3.28 -24.95 -7.69
N ASN A 392 -3.98 -23.87 -8.01
CA ASN A 392 -3.70 -23.02 -9.17
C ASN A 392 -2.91 -21.72 -8.87
N THR A 393 -2.74 -21.35 -7.60
CA THR A 393 -2.09 -20.07 -7.26
C THR A 393 -0.61 -20.09 -7.65
N ILE A 394 -0.25 -19.12 -8.48
CA ILE A 394 1.11 -18.94 -9.00
C ILE A 394 1.72 -17.58 -8.64
N PHE A 395 0.91 -16.66 -8.13
CA PHE A 395 1.38 -15.33 -7.73
C PHE A 395 0.61 -14.81 -6.53
N VAL A 396 1.34 -14.26 -5.58
CA VAL A 396 0.77 -13.56 -4.41
C VAL A 396 1.49 -12.23 -4.24
N LYS A 397 0.73 -11.15 -3.99
CA LYS A 397 1.23 -9.87 -3.47
C LYS A 397 0.91 -9.78 -1.99
N GLY A 398 1.87 -9.38 -1.16
CA GLY A 398 1.68 -9.20 0.28
C GLY A 398 2.72 -8.27 0.90
N ASN A 399 2.55 -7.91 2.17
CA ASN A 399 3.40 -6.96 2.86
C ASN A 399 4.23 -7.64 3.95
N SER A 400 5.51 -7.28 4.07
CA SER A 400 6.44 -7.88 5.04
C SER A 400 6.35 -7.28 6.44
N VAL A 401 5.74 -6.10 6.59
CA VAL A 401 5.43 -5.42 7.86
C VAL A 401 4.03 -4.82 7.78
N ASN A 402 3.62 -4.04 8.80
CA ASN A 402 2.32 -3.38 8.80
C ASN A 402 2.19 -2.35 7.66
N THR A 403 0.98 -2.24 7.12
CA THR A 403 0.64 -1.37 5.99
C THR A 403 -0.63 -0.56 6.27
N LEU A 404 -0.78 0.58 5.59
CA LEU A 404 -2.05 1.31 5.54
C LEU A 404 -2.87 0.83 4.34
N GLN A 405 -4.17 0.70 4.57
CA GLN A 405 -5.14 0.31 3.54
C GLN A 405 -5.83 1.52 2.86
N ASP A 406 -5.52 2.75 3.30
CA ASP A 406 -5.94 3.99 2.63
C ASP A 406 -4.99 4.33 1.46
N THR A 407 -4.83 3.37 0.54
CA THR A 407 -4.00 3.48 -0.67
C THR A 407 -4.74 2.89 -1.86
N TRP A 408 -4.29 3.19 -3.06
CA TRP A 408 -4.88 2.59 -4.27
C TRP A 408 -4.19 1.26 -4.58
N THR A 409 -4.61 0.19 -3.92
CA THR A 409 -4.01 -1.14 -4.07
C THR A 409 -4.30 -1.79 -5.42
N ASN A 410 -5.37 -1.36 -6.09
CA ASN A 410 -5.82 -1.83 -7.41
C ASN A 410 -5.31 -0.96 -8.57
N GLU A 411 -4.32 -0.09 -8.34
CA GLU A 411 -3.79 0.78 -9.37
C GLU A 411 -3.38 -0.02 -10.61
N LEU A 412 -3.91 0.37 -11.77
CA LEU A 412 -3.63 -0.25 -13.06
C LEU A 412 -3.91 -1.77 -13.15
N LEU A 413 -4.75 -2.30 -12.24
CA LEU A 413 -5.01 -3.74 -12.16
C LEU A 413 -5.64 -4.30 -13.45
N GLY A 414 -6.43 -3.51 -14.14
CA GLY A 414 -7.04 -3.86 -15.42
C GLY A 414 -6.04 -4.15 -16.55
N LEU A 415 -4.78 -3.72 -16.42
CA LEU A 415 -3.72 -4.08 -17.38
C LEU A 415 -3.51 -5.59 -17.52
N LEU A 416 -3.86 -6.36 -16.48
CA LEU A 416 -3.81 -7.82 -16.53
C LEU A 416 -4.72 -8.40 -17.63
N ASN A 417 -5.87 -7.77 -17.89
CA ASN A 417 -6.77 -8.14 -18.97
C ASN A 417 -6.18 -7.92 -20.37
N TYR A 418 -5.21 -7.01 -20.48
CA TYR A 418 -4.53 -6.68 -21.74
C TYR A 418 -3.22 -7.44 -21.90
N GLY A 419 -3.00 -8.51 -21.12
CA GLY A 419 -1.85 -9.39 -21.22
C GLY A 419 -0.54 -8.84 -20.68
N VAL A 420 -0.60 -7.77 -19.90
CA VAL A 420 0.55 -7.31 -19.11
C VAL A 420 0.85 -8.36 -18.04
N CYS A 421 2.11 -8.76 -17.93
CA CYS A 421 2.50 -9.73 -16.91
C CYS A 421 2.38 -9.11 -15.50
N VAL A 422 2.11 -9.98 -14.52
CA VAL A 422 1.83 -9.51 -13.15
C VAL A 422 2.98 -8.71 -12.53
N GLY A 423 4.22 -8.98 -12.89
CA GLY A 423 5.38 -8.21 -12.46
C GLY A 423 5.39 -6.79 -13.04
N ASN A 424 5.16 -6.63 -14.33
CA ASN A 424 5.11 -5.31 -15.00
C ASN A 424 3.93 -4.47 -14.51
N TRP A 425 2.74 -5.08 -14.34
CA TRP A 425 1.61 -4.41 -13.73
C TRP A 425 1.98 -3.82 -12.36
N GLY A 426 2.51 -4.68 -11.47
CA GLY A 426 2.61 -4.36 -10.05
C GLY A 426 3.82 -3.50 -9.67
N LYS A 427 4.90 -3.46 -10.48
CA LYS A 427 6.12 -2.70 -10.12
C LYS A 427 5.89 -1.21 -9.87
N GLY A 428 4.80 -0.66 -10.39
CA GLY A 428 4.44 0.74 -10.22
C GLY A 428 3.79 1.10 -8.90
N GLN A 429 3.43 0.11 -8.06
CA GLN A 429 2.67 0.31 -6.83
C GLN A 429 3.45 -0.05 -5.57
N LEU A 430 4.68 -0.51 -5.72
CA LEU A 430 5.44 -1.08 -4.62
C LEU A 430 5.91 -0.01 -3.64
N THR A 431 5.73 -0.30 -2.36
CA THR A 431 6.31 0.41 -1.23
C THR A 431 7.47 -0.43 -0.66
N LEU A 432 8.14 0.07 0.38
CA LEU A 432 9.25 -0.67 0.98
C LEU A 432 8.82 -2.04 1.51
N GLU A 433 7.60 -2.12 2.07
CA GLU A 433 7.02 -3.33 2.67
C GLU A 433 6.31 -4.25 1.69
N SER A 434 5.96 -3.79 0.48
CA SER A 434 5.18 -4.58 -0.48
C SER A 434 6.06 -5.48 -1.33
N HIS A 435 5.66 -6.76 -1.48
CA HIS A 435 6.43 -7.78 -2.19
C HIS A 435 5.58 -8.66 -3.08
N PHE A 436 6.21 -9.19 -4.10
CA PHE A 436 5.68 -10.25 -4.94
C PHE A 436 6.31 -11.59 -4.58
N MET A 437 5.49 -12.62 -4.57
CA MET A 437 5.89 -13.99 -4.36
C MET A 437 5.31 -14.86 -5.47
N GLY A 438 6.09 -15.84 -5.96
CA GLY A 438 5.71 -16.71 -7.06
C GLY A 438 6.23 -16.26 -8.42
N ASP A 439 5.46 -16.47 -9.47
CA ASP A 439 5.85 -16.22 -10.87
C ASP A 439 5.37 -14.85 -11.39
N PRO A 440 6.25 -13.82 -11.43
CA PRO A 440 5.88 -12.49 -11.93
C PRO A 440 5.77 -12.42 -13.44
N THR A 441 6.21 -13.46 -14.17
CA THR A 441 6.22 -13.48 -15.64
C THR A 441 4.92 -13.99 -16.24
N PHE A 442 3.99 -14.48 -15.41
CA PHE A 442 2.68 -14.92 -15.85
C PHE A 442 1.85 -13.74 -16.40
N SER A 443 1.12 -13.99 -17.48
CA SER A 443 0.11 -13.10 -18.05
C SER A 443 -1.10 -13.90 -18.53
N PHE A 444 -2.28 -13.30 -18.45
CA PHE A 444 -3.46 -13.84 -19.10
C PHE A 444 -3.38 -13.66 -20.63
N LEU A 445 -4.23 -14.38 -21.38
CA LEU A 445 -4.39 -14.07 -22.79
C LEU A 445 -5.09 -12.73 -22.93
N PRO A 446 -4.53 -11.79 -23.71
CA PRO A 446 -5.13 -10.47 -23.86
C PRO A 446 -6.40 -10.51 -24.73
N ASP A 447 -7.36 -9.65 -24.42
CA ASP A 447 -8.49 -9.36 -25.30
C ASP A 447 -8.01 -8.54 -26.54
N ASN A 448 -7.12 -7.56 -26.27
CA ASN A 448 -6.50 -6.67 -27.23
C ASN A 448 -5.30 -5.99 -26.56
N PHE A 449 -4.64 -5.04 -27.22
CA PHE A 449 -3.50 -4.28 -26.65
C PHE A 449 -2.31 -5.14 -26.15
N SER A 450 -2.08 -6.30 -26.75
CA SER A 450 -1.00 -7.24 -26.39
C SER A 450 0.41 -6.62 -26.39
N PHE A 451 0.58 -5.46 -27.00
CA PHE A 451 1.82 -4.70 -27.07
C PHE A 451 2.19 -3.98 -25.75
N LEU A 452 1.24 -3.80 -24.82
CA LEU A 452 1.45 -2.98 -23.59
C LEU A 452 2.54 -3.56 -22.68
N ASP A 453 2.60 -4.88 -22.51
CA ASP A 453 3.60 -5.53 -21.65
C ASP A 453 5.03 -5.18 -22.09
N GLU A 454 5.30 -5.25 -23.38
CA GLU A 454 6.59 -4.89 -23.96
C GLU A 454 6.84 -3.37 -23.91
N ALA A 455 5.82 -2.57 -24.21
CA ALA A 455 5.91 -1.13 -24.26
C ALA A 455 6.28 -0.52 -22.90
N MET A 456 5.77 -1.06 -21.79
CA MET A 456 6.09 -0.59 -20.44
C MET A 456 7.59 -0.67 -20.11
N THR A 457 8.34 -1.50 -20.82
CA THR A 457 9.80 -1.63 -20.65
C THR A 457 10.57 -0.94 -21.77
N LEU A 458 10.22 -1.17 -23.04
CA LEU A 458 10.99 -0.68 -24.18
C LEU A 458 10.66 0.76 -24.57
N GLU A 459 9.43 1.23 -24.31
CA GLU A 459 8.98 2.59 -24.63
C GLU A 459 8.93 3.50 -23.39
N LYS A 460 9.55 3.08 -22.26
CA LYS A 460 9.56 3.82 -20.99
C LYS A 460 10.16 5.24 -21.05
N SER A 461 10.92 5.54 -22.10
CA SER A 461 11.53 6.86 -22.35
C SER A 461 11.06 7.49 -23.66
N ASN A 462 9.93 7.03 -24.22
CA ASN A 462 9.37 7.52 -25.49
C ASN A 462 8.05 8.26 -25.26
N PRO A 463 8.07 9.59 -25.04
CA PRO A 463 6.84 10.35 -24.76
C PRO A 463 5.88 10.38 -25.94
N GLU A 464 6.38 10.34 -27.20
CA GLU A 464 5.54 10.36 -28.39
C GLU A 464 4.69 9.08 -28.49
N TYR A 465 5.22 7.95 -28.11
CA TYR A 465 4.49 6.68 -28.07
C TYR A 465 3.27 6.78 -27.14
N TRP A 466 3.48 7.21 -25.90
CA TRP A 466 2.41 7.31 -24.89
C TRP A 466 1.42 8.43 -25.19
N ARG A 467 1.88 9.58 -25.73
CA ARG A 467 1.00 10.63 -26.21
C ARG A 467 0.13 10.15 -27.38
N GLY A 468 0.67 9.34 -28.27
CA GLY A 468 -0.05 8.73 -29.39
C GLY A 468 -1.21 7.82 -28.94
N LEU A 469 -1.15 7.26 -27.74
CA LEU A 469 -2.27 6.50 -27.15
C LEU A 469 -3.37 7.43 -26.60
N LEU A 470 -3.00 8.57 -26.02
CA LEU A 470 -3.97 9.51 -25.43
C LEU A 470 -4.88 10.21 -26.43
N VAL A 471 -4.41 10.41 -27.68
CA VAL A 471 -5.18 11.11 -28.72
C VAL A 471 -6.13 10.19 -29.50
N LYS A 472 -6.17 8.90 -29.19
CA LYS A 472 -7.06 7.95 -29.86
C LYS A 472 -8.42 7.91 -29.17
N GLU A 473 -9.47 7.86 -29.99
CA GLU A 473 -10.83 7.68 -29.50
C GLU A 473 -11.05 6.29 -28.90
N ASN A 474 -11.93 6.21 -27.92
CA ASN A 474 -12.40 4.96 -27.29
C ASN A 474 -11.28 4.11 -26.64
N MET A 475 -10.20 4.75 -26.17
CA MET A 475 -9.17 4.04 -25.42
C MET A 475 -9.71 3.61 -24.05
N PRO A 476 -9.44 2.35 -23.61
CA PRO A 476 -9.82 1.91 -22.27
C PRO A 476 -9.19 2.78 -21.18
N ALA A 477 -9.92 2.96 -20.08
CA ALA A 477 -9.48 3.78 -18.95
C ALA A 477 -8.08 3.40 -18.45
N GLU A 478 -7.77 2.12 -18.36
CA GLU A 478 -6.46 1.61 -17.94
C GLU A 478 -5.33 1.97 -18.89
N VAL A 479 -5.60 2.00 -20.21
CA VAL A 479 -4.60 2.40 -21.22
C VAL A 479 -4.33 3.90 -21.14
N VAL A 480 -5.37 4.71 -20.92
CA VAL A 480 -5.22 6.14 -20.66
C VAL A 480 -4.44 6.37 -19.37
N ALA A 481 -4.82 5.70 -18.28
CA ALA A 481 -4.18 5.84 -16.97
C ALA A 481 -2.69 5.46 -17.01
N VAL A 482 -2.33 4.32 -17.60
CA VAL A 482 -0.90 3.95 -17.74
C VAL A 482 -0.13 4.93 -18.61
N SER A 483 -0.76 5.48 -19.66
CA SER A 483 -0.12 6.49 -20.52
C SER A 483 0.16 7.78 -19.76
N LEU A 484 -0.78 8.25 -18.93
CA LEU A 484 -0.57 9.40 -18.03
C LEU A 484 0.59 9.14 -17.06
N LYS A 485 0.62 7.97 -16.42
CA LYS A 485 1.70 7.58 -15.49
C LYS A 485 3.05 7.53 -16.18
N MET A 486 3.14 6.94 -17.37
CA MET A 486 4.40 6.87 -18.12
C MET A 486 4.88 8.26 -18.56
N LEU A 487 3.98 9.11 -19.07
CA LEU A 487 4.29 10.49 -19.42
C LEU A 487 4.71 11.32 -18.20
N HIS A 488 4.04 11.14 -17.07
CA HIS A 488 4.42 11.78 -15.81
C HIS A 488 5.85 11.43 -15.41
N ARG A 489 6.21 10.16 -15.41
CA ARG A 489 7.56 9.67 -15.05
C ARG A 489 8.67 10.20 -15.95
N MET A 490 8.36 10.46 -17.23
CA MET A 490 9.29 11.04 -18.19
C MET A 490 9.32 12.58 -18.19
N GLY A 491 8.46 13.25 -17.41
CA GLY A 491 8.24 14.70 -17.55
C GLY A 491 7.58 15.08 -18.87
N GLY A 492 6.97 14.12 -19.57
CA GLY A 492 6.36 14.29 -20.90
C GLY A 492 4.94 14.86 -20.90
N ILE A 493 4.35 15.20 -19.74
CA ILE A 493 3.02 15.82 -19.60
C ILE A 493 3.09 16.98 -18.60
N LYS A 494 2.38 18.05 -18.83
CA LYS A 494 2.31 19.22 -17.94
C LYS A 494 1.30 19.00 -16.82
N SER A 495 1.51 19.67 -15.67
CA SER A 495 0.54 19.60 -14.55
C SER A 495 -0.81 20.15 -14.93
N SER A 496 -0.88 21.21 -15.75
CA SER A 496 -2.15 21.73 -16.29
C SER A 496 -2.94 20.71 -17.12
N GLU A 497 -2.25 19.86 -17.90
CA GLU A 497 -2.93 18.79 -18.66
C GLU A 497 -3.49 17.72 -17.69
N LEU A 498 -2.74 17.36 -16.64
CA LEU A 498 -3.21 16.42 -15.61
C LEU A 498 -4.41 16.99 -14.84
N VAL A 499 -4.43 18.29 -14.54
CA VAL A 499 -5.59 18.97 -13.93
C VAL A 499 -6.84 18.85 -14.82
N GLU A 500 -6.70 19.00 -16.14
CA GLU A 500 -7.84 18.82 -17.05
C GLU A 500 -8.35 17.37 -17.07
N TYR A 501 -7.46 16.35 -17.03
CA TYR A 501 -7.88 14.95 -16.87
C TYR A 501 -8.60 14.71 -15.54
N LEU A 502 -8.11 15.28 -14.45
CA LEU A 502 -8.75 15.18 -13.14
C LEU A 502 -10.14 15.82 -13.13
N LYS A 503 -10.29 16.98 -13.77
CA LYS A 503 -11.51 17.78 -13.75
C LYS A 503 -12.62 17.21 -14.66
N SER A 504 -12.27 16.68 -15.81
CA SER A 504 -13.24 16.46 -16.89
C SER A 504 -13.38 15.00 -17.35
N ASN A 505 -12.44 14.10 -16.98
CA ASN A 505 -12.50 12.73 -17.48
C ASN A 505 -13.67 11.95 -16.84
N PRO A 506 -14.50 11.25 -17.64
CA PRO A 506 -15.62 10.48 -17.09
C PRO A 506 -15.19 9.28 -16.23
N SER A 507 -14.02 8.67 -16.51
CA SER A 507 -13.52 7.52 -15.77
C SER A 507 -12.94 7.92 -14.41
N CYS A 508 -13.40 7.27 -13.33
CA CYS A 508 -12.83 7.47 -12.00
C CYS A 508 -11.38 6.98 -11.92
N VAL A 509 -11.01 5.96 -12.65
CA VAL A 509 -9.64 5.41 -12.74
C VAL A 509 -8.68 6.43 -13.34
N VAL A 510 -9.08 7.10 -14.41
CA VAL A 510 -8.26 8.12 -15.08
C VAL A 510 -8.11 9.37 -14.20
N ARG A 511 -9.21 9.84 -13.56
CA ARG A 511 -9.15 10.98 -12.64
C ARG A 511 -8.24 10.70 -11.45
N LEU A 512 -8.36 9.50 -10.87
CA LEU A 512 -7.50 9.08 -9.74
C LEU A 512 -6.02 8.98 -10.15
N MET A 513 -5.73 8.49 -11.36
CA MET A 513 -4.35 8.48 -11.88
C MET A 513 -3.80 9.90 -12.07
N ALA A 514 -4.59 10.80 -12.65
CA ALA A 514 -4.20 12.20 -12.82
C ALA A 514 -3.91 12.87 -11.47
N PHE A 515 -4.77 12.64 -10.47
CA PHE A 515 -4.55 13.11 -9.10
C PHE A 515 -3.25 12.54 -8.49
N ASN A 516 -2.99 11.24 -8.63
CA ASN A 516 -1.77 10.63 -8.12
C ASN A 516 -0.51 11.21 -8.77
N CYS A 517 -0.53 11.44 -10.08
CA CYS A 517 0.57 12.09 -10.78
C CYS A 517 0.82 13.53 -10.26
N LEU A 518 -0.23 14.32 -10.01
CA LEU A 518 -0.14 15.67 -9.44
C LEU A 518 0.38 15.63 -7.99
N LYS A 519 -0.08 14.67 -7.20
CA LYS A 519 0.40 14.44 -5.83
C LYS A 519 1.88 14.03 -5.81
N GLU A 520 2.32 13.18 -6.72
CA GLU A 520 3.74 12.78 -6.83
C GLU A 520 4.63 13.96 -7.19
N ARG A 521 4.19 14.89 -8.03
CA ARG A 521 4.92 16.14 -8.34
C ARG A 521 4.97 17.08 -7.16
N ALA A 522 3.85 17.24 -6.47
CA ALA A 522 3.69 18.20 -5.38
C ALA A 522 4.17 19.63 -5.73
N ASP A 523 3.85 20.08 -6.95
CA ASP A 523 4.10 21.42 -7.46
C ASP A 523 2.94 22.40 -7.14
N GLU A 524 2.93 23.57 -7.74
CA GLU A 524 1.93 24.62 -7.51
C GLU A 524 0.50 24.19 -7.84
N SER A 525 0.33 23.18 -8.71
CA SER A 525 -0.98 22.63 -9.08
C SER A 525 -1.58 21.71 -7.99
N LEU A 526 -0.82 21.35 -6.96
CA LEU A 526 -1.27 20.42 -5.94
C LEU A 526 -2.50 20.92 -5.18
N LEU A 527 -2.55 22.22 -4.84
CA LEU A 527 -3.67 22.78 -4.09
C LEU A 527 -4.98 22.72 -4.91
N GLU A 528 -4.91 23.02 -6.21
CA GLU A 528 -6.06 22.89 -7.12
C GLU A 528 -6.49 21.43 -7.25
N ALA A 529 -5.53 20.52 -7.44
CA ALA A 529 -5.81 19.08 -7.52
C ALA A 529 -6.49 18.55 -6.24
N VAL A 530 -6.05 19.01 -5.06
CA VAL A 530 -6.68 18.66 -3.78
C VAL A 530 -8.11 19.16 -3.69
N LYS A 531 -8.37 20.43 -4.06
CA LYS A 531 -9.74 21.00 -4.08
C LYS A 531 -10.66 20.21 -5.00
N LEU A 532 -10.22 19.90 -6.23
CA LEU A 532 -10.98 19.09 -7.19
C LEU A 532 -11.23 17.67 -6.65
N GLY A 533 -10.19 17.02 -6.13
CA GLY A 533 -10.31 15.67 -5.61
C GLY A 533 -11.23 15.58 -4.37
N MET A 534 -11.22 16.57 -3.49
CA MET A 534 -12.11 16.61 -2.32
C MET A 534 -13.60 16.65 -2.70
N THR A 535 -13.93 17.12 -3.89
CA THR A 535 -15.31 17.24 -4.38
C THR A 535 -15.64 16.23 -5.48
N ASP A 536 -14.74 15.30 -5.79
CA ASP A 536 -14.96 14.25 -6.78
C ASP A 536 -16.10 13.31 -6.37
N SER A 537 -16.72 12.65 -7.34
CA SER A 537 -17.77 11.66 -7.08
C SER A 537 -17.24 10.32 -6.56
N TYR A 538 -15.94 10.01 -6.72
CA TYR A 538 -15.34 8.76 -6.33
C TYR A 538 -14.75 8.83 -4.91
N GLU A 539 -15.24 8.00 -3.98
CA GLU A 539 -14.90 8.00 -2.56
C GLU A 539 -13.38 7.91 -2.32
N LEU A 540 -12.68 6.99 -2.99
CA LEU A 540 -11.25 6.83 -2.82
C LEU A 540 -10.48 8.10 -3.22
N LEU A 541 -10.87 8.75 -4.31
CA LEU A 541 -10.26 10.02 -4.74
C LEU A 541 -10.52 11.14 -3.72
N GLN A 542 -11.76 11.26 -3.23
CA GLN A 542 -12.07 12.22 -2.14
C GLN A 542 -11.18 11.95 -0.91
N ARG A 543 -11.09 10.71 -0.48
CA ARG A 543 -10.33 10.31 0.69
C ARG A 543 -8.85 10.62 0.56
N LEU A 544 -8.21 10.27 -0.56
CA LEU A 544 -6.81 10.57 -0.83
C LEU A 544 -6.55 12.07 -0.95
N ALA A 545 -7.49 12.83 -1.52
CA ALA A 545 -7.41 14.28 -1.59
C ALA A 545 -7.50 14.93 -0.19
N ILE A 546 -8.38 14.45 0.68
CA ILE A 546 -8.52 14.92 2.06
C ILE A 546 -7.24 14.62 2.87
N VAL A 547 -6.69 13.42 2.78
CA VAL A 547 -5.43 13.06 3.43
C VAL A 547 -4.28 13.96 2.93
N THR A 548 -4.23 14.21 1.62
CA THR A 548 -3.21 15.09 1.03
C THR A 548 -3.43 16.54 1.44
N GLY A 549 -4.69 16.99 1.51
CA GLY A 549 -5.08 18.34 1.96
C GLY A 549 -4.74 18.60 3.43
N GLY A 550 -4.93 17.61 4.30
CA GLY A 550 -4.48 17.70 5.70
C GLY A 550 -2.97 17.93 5.79
N LYS A 551 -2.18 17.20 5.01
CA LYS A 551 -0.72 17.40 4.93
C LYS A 551 -0.31 18.69 4.21
N ASN A 552 -1.17 19.20 3.31
CA ASN A 552 -0.96 20.49 2.66
C ASN A 552 -1.12 21.64 3.65
N GLY A 553 -2.17 21.61 4.47
CA GLY A 553 -2.41 22.58 5.54
C GLY A 553 -2.74 24.00 5.09
N SER A 554 -3.06 24.23 3.80
CA SER A 554 -3.44 25.56 3.31
C SER A 554 -4.77 26.01 3.92
N PRO A 555 -4.85 27.24 4.44
CA PRO A 555 -6.13 27.82 4.94
C PRO A 555 -7.23 27.87 3.87
N GLU A 556 -6.88 27.90 2.59
CA GLU A 556 -7.84 27.86 1.48
C GLU A 556 -8.68 26.57 1.42
N LEU A 557 -8.30 25.53 2.17
CA LEU A 557 -9.03 24.26 2.25
C LEU A 557 -10.12 24.28 3.35
N ILE A 558 -10.07 25.24 4.29
CA ILE A 558 -10.97 25.30 5.43
C ILE A 558 -12.45 25.28 5.01
N PRO A 559 -12.91 26.04 4.00
CA PRO A 559 -14.31 26.01 3.60
C PRO A 559 -14.81 24.63 3.19
N ILE A 560 -14.03 23.93 2.34
CA ILE A 560 -14.39 22.59 1.86
C ILE A 560 -14.35 21.56 2.99
N LEU A 561 -13.34 21.66 3.86
CA LEU A 561 -13.19 20.76 5.01
C LEU A 561 -14.35 20.91 6.00
N ALA A 562 -14.73 22.14 6.35
CA ALA A 562 -15.83 22.43 7.26
C ALA A 562 -17.19 21.98 6.70
N GLU A 563 -17.44 22.24 5.40
CA GLU A 563 -18.66 21.82 4.73
C GLU A 563 -18.82 20.30 4.74
N LYS A 564 -17.77 19.57 4.33
CA LYS A 564 -17.78 18.11 4.30
C LYS A 564 -17.83 17.48 5.71
N TYR A 565 -17.24 18.12 6.70
CA TYR A 565 -17.21 17.59 8.07
C TYR A 565 -18.60 17.68 8.74
N LEU A 566 -19.41 18.65 8.34
CA LEU A 566 -20.80 18.81 8.79
C LEU A 566 -21.82 18.18 7.84
N ASP A 567 -21.39 17.57 6.73
CA ASP A 567 -22.30 16.94 5.79
C ASP A 567 -22.68 15.53 6.28
N PRO A 568 -23.97 15.27 6.60
CA PRO A 568 -24.42 13.99 7.15
C PRO A 568 -24.31 12.82 6.16
N VAL A 569 -24.12 13.08 4.86
CA VAL A 569 -23.94 12.03 3.84
C VAL A 569 -22.49 11.68 3.58
N THR A 570 -21.55 12.35 4.23
CA THR A 570 -20.13 12.00 4.14
C THR A 570 -19.87 10.57 4.62
N SER A 571 -19.16 9.77 3.82
CA SER A 571 -18.85 8.39 4.19
C SER A 571 -18.06 8.32 5.51
N ALA A 572 -18.27 7.27 6.29
CA ALA A 572 -17.60 7.12 7.60
C ALA A 572 -16.07 7.16 7.50
N ARG A 573 -15.50 6.61 6.41
CA ARG A 573 -14.05 6.63 6.23
C ARG A 573 -13.51 8.00 5.84
N ILE A 574 -14.24 8.75 5.00
CA ILE A 574 -13.92 10.16 4.69
C ILE A 574 -14.01 11.00 5.97
N PHE A 575 -15.08 10.83 6.76
CA PHE A 575 -15.26 11.54 8.02
C PHE A 575 -14.08 11.34 8.98
N PHE A 576 -13.58 10.10 9.10
CA PHE A 576 -12.39 9.80 9.90
C PHE A 576 -11.15 10.58 9.40
N GLN A 577 -10.93 10.66 8.10
CA GLN A 577 -9.79 11.40 7.52
C GLN A 577 -9.96 12.93 7.63
N LEU A 578 -11.20 13.43 7.54
CA LEU A 578 -11.52 14.83 7.75
C LEU A 578 -11.10 15.31 9.13
N GLY A 579 -11.35 14.52 10.18
CA GLY A 579 -10.91 14.85 11.53
C GLY A 579 -9.41 15.16 11.61
N THR A 580 -8.58 14.32 10.96
CA THR A 580 -7.13 14.56 10.90
C THR A 580 -6.77 15.79 10.06
N ALA A 581 -7.46 16.01 8.94
CA ALA A 581 -7.21 17.16 8.05
C ALA A 581 -7.58 18.49 8.71
N ILE A 582 -8.66 18.51 9.49
CA ILE A 582 -9.12 19.67 10.26
C ILE A 582 -8.12 20.01 11.38
N GLU A 583 -7.59 19.00 12.08
CA GLU A 583 -6.57 19.21 13.11
C GLU A 583 -5.27 19.83 12.59
N ALA A 584 -5.02 19.77 11.29
CA ALA A 584 -3.88 20.42 10.65
C ALA A 584 -4.11 21.93 10.39
N GLN A 585 -5.33 22.41 10.54
CA GLN A 585 -5.74 23.79 10.32
C GLN A 585 -5.75 24.61 11.63
N GLU A 586 -5.88 25.91 11.52
CA GLU A 586 -6.08 26.79 12.66
C GLU A 586 -7.51 26.66 13.19
N GLY A 587 -7.64 26.18 14.45
CA GLY A 587 -8.92 25.75 15.00
C GLY A 587 -9.98 26.85 15.06
N LYS A 588 -9.58 28.11 15.32
CA LYS A 588 -10.51 29.23 15.33
C LYS A 588 -11.12 29.48 13.95
N ALA A 589 -10.30 29.50 12.89
CA ALA A 589 -10.77 29.71 11.54
C ALA A 589 -11.70 28.56 11.06
N VAL A 590 -11.41 27.31 11.48
CA VAL A 590 -12.28 26.18 11.20
C VAL A 590 -13.65 26.36 11.87
N VAL A 591 -13.68 26.75 13.16
CA VAL A 591 -14.95 26.96 13.89
C VAL A 591 -15.76 28.08 13.28
N GLU A 592 -15.16 29.22 12.94
CA GLU A 592 -15.83 30.32 12.25
C GLU A 592 -16.49 29.87 10.94
N GLU A 593 -15.84 28.99 10.18
CA GLU A 593 -16.41 28.46 8.96
C GLU A 593 -17.53 27.44 9.24
N MET A 594 -17.36 26.57 10.26
CA MET A 594 -18.40 25.64 10.69
C MET A 594 -19.65 26.38 11.18
N ASP A 595 -19.50 27.52 11.89
CA ASP A 595 -20.60 28.39 12.30
C ASP A 595 -21.37 28.90 11.08
N ARG A 596 -20.66 29.30 10.03
CA ARG A 596 -21.25 29.75 8.77
C ARG A 596 -22.01 28.63 8.03
N VAL A 597 -21.46 27.41 8.01
CA VAL A 597 -22.12 26.24 7.43
C VAL A 597 -23.38 25.89 8.23
N HIS A 598 -23.26 25.82 9.56
CA HIS A 598 -24.38 25.53 10.45
C HIS A 598 -25.52 26.55 10.28
N ALA A 599 -25.21 27.86 10.23
CA ALA A 599 -26.21 28.90 10.01
C ALA A 599 -27.01 28.71 8.71
N LYS A 600 -26.36 28.24 7.62
CA LYS A 600 -27.06 27.92 6.37
C LYS A 600 -28.03 26.75 6.52
N VAL A 601 -27.65 25.72 7.32
CA VAL A 601 -28.52 24.58 7.58
C VAL A 601 -29.72 25.01 8.43
N VAL A 602 -29.51 25.82 9.47
CA VAL A 602 -30.58 26.40 10.32
C VAL A 602 -31.56 27.22 9.48
N ALA A 603 -31.07 28.03 8.54
CA ALA A 603 -31.92 28.83 7.69
C ALA A 603 -32.78 27.97 6.73
N ARG A 604 -32.27 26.84 6.28
CA ARG A 604 -32.98 25.90 5.40
C ARG A 604 -33.98 25.04 6.15
N GLU A 605 -33.66 24.61 7.37
CA GLU A 605 -34.51 23.80 8.22
C GLU A 605 -34.63 24.45 9.62
N PRO A 606 -35.63 25.32 9.81
CA PRO A 606 -35.79 26.06 11.05
C PRO A 606 -36.37 25.22 12.22
N ASN A 607 -36.88 24.01 11.95
CA ASN A 607 -37.46 23.15 12.98
C ASN A 607 -36.38 22.41 13.80
N ASP A 608 -36.17 22.83 15.03
CA ASP A 608 -35.17 22.28 15.95
C ASP A 608 -35.37 20.78 16.18
N SER A 609 -36.63 20.29 16.21
CA SER A 609 -36.92 18.87 16.45
C SER A 609 -36.41 17.97 15.33
N TYR A 610 -36.25 18.50 14.11
CA TYR A 610 -35.69 17.76 12.99
C TYR A 610 -34.17 17.88 12.91
N ARG A 611 -33.62 18.99 13.43
CA ARG A 611 -32.18 19.30 13.40
C ARG A 611 -31.39 18.79 14.59
N TRP A 612 -32.04 18.33 15.68
CA TRP A 612 -31.36 18.10 16.95
C TRP A 612 -30.11 17.17 16.82
N PRO A 613 -30.09 16.09 16.04
CA PRO A 613 -28.89 15.25 15.97
C PRO A 613 -27.73 15.99 15.28
N TYR A 614 -28.04 16.80 14.26
CA TYR A 614 -27.07 17.62 13.55
C TYR A 614 -26.52 18.76 14.45
N ASP A 615 -27.39 19.44 15.20
CA ASP A 615 -27.01 20.52 16.11
C ASP A 615 -26.15 19.99 17.27
N ASP A 616 -26.42 18.80 17.77
CA ASP A 616 -25.62 18.16 18.82
C ASP A 616 -24.24 17.74 18.32
N ASP A 617 -24.16 17.15 17.10
CA ASP A 617 -22.88 16.81 16.48
C ASP A 617 -22.06 18.06 16.21
N TYR A 618 -22.64 19.09 15.63
CA TYR A 618 -21.98 20.41 15.43
C TYR A 618 -21.38 20.97 16.73
N LYS A 619 -22.13 21.00 17.83
CA LYS A 619 -21.66 21.48 19.13
C LYS A 619 -20.50 20.62 19.66
N TYR A 620 -20.62 19.30 19.53
CA TYR A 620 -19.58 18.37 19.95
C TYR A 620 -18.29 18.56 19.16
N GLN A 621 -18.39 18.65 17.82
CA GLN A 621 -17.24 18.78 16.94
C GLN A 621 -16.53 20.12 17.13
N THR A 622 -17.26 21.23 17.19
CA THR A 622 -16.66 22.56 17.41
C THR A 622 -15.94 22.64 18.76
N ALA A 623 -16.56 22.14 19.85
CA ALA A 623 -15.91 22.09 21.15
C ALA A 623 -14.63 21.22 21.14
N ASN A 624 -14.66 20.10 20.44
CA ASN A 624 -13.53 19.20 20.32
C ASN A 624 -12.36 19.84 19.54
N ILE A 625 -12.66 20.57 18.44
CA ILE A 625 -11.66 21.30 17.65
C ILE A 625 -10.95 22.36 18.50
N VAL A 626 -11.72 23.19 19.23
CA VAL A 626 -11.16 24.21 20.12
C VAL A 626 -10.25 23.58 21.18
N ARG A 627 -10.71 22.49 21.81
CA ARG A 627 -9.93 21.79 22.83
C ARG A 627 -8.61 21.23 22.25
N ARG A 628 -8.64 20.59 21.08
CA ARG A 628 -7.45 20.01 20.43
C ARG A 628 -6.48 21.07 19.98
N ASP A 629 -6.96 22.17 19.37
CA ASP A 629 -6.11 23.29 18.99
C ASP A 629 -5.36 23.88 20.19
N SER A 630 -6.07 24.04 21.34
CA SER A 630 -5.43 24.48 22.57
C SER A 630 -4.34 23.53 23.07
N VAL A 631 -4.59 22.21 23.04
CA VAL A 631 -3.58 21.19 23.41
C VAL A 631 -2.38 21.27 22.49
N ASN A 632 -2.58 21.31 21.18
CA ASN A 632 -1.51 21.38 20.20
C ASN A 632 -0.63 22.62 20.39
N ARG A 633 -1.23 23.79 20.65
CA ARG A 633 -0.46 25.03 20.91
C ARG A 633 0.43 24.90 22.14
N VAL A 634 -0.05 24.27 23.21
CA VAL A 634 0.74 24.02 24.42
C VAL A 634 1.88 23.05 24.10
N GLU A 635 1.63 21.95 23.40
CA GLU A 635 2.64 20.96 23.03
C GLU A 635 3.74 21.57 22.15
N TYR A 636 3.39 22.41 21.17
CA TYR A 636 4.40 23.06 20.32
C TYR A 636 5.22 24.11 21.07
N ALA A 637 4.64 24.80 22.05
CA ALA A 637 5.41 25.67 22.94
C ALA A 637 6.44 24.90 23.78
N MET A 638 6.11 23.65 24.17
CA MET A 638 7.01 22.77 24.93
C MET A 638 8.26 22.34 24.11
N LEU A 639 8.22 22.38 22.78
CA LEU A 639 9.42 22.13 21.95
C LEU A 639 10.51 23.18 22.18
N LYS A 640 10.16 24.39 22.63
CA LYS A 640 11.07 25.48 22.95
C LYS A 640 11.42 25.56 24.45
N ASP A 641 10.73 24.81 25.30
CA ASP A 641 10.97 24.78 26.74
C ASP A 641 12.07 23.76 27.11
N GLN A 642 13.20 24.25 27.60
CA GLN A 642 14.35 23.44 28.01
C GLN A 642 14.07 22.50 29.19
N LYS A 643 12.95 22.67 29.89
CA LYS A 643 12.54 21.77 30.98
C LYS A 643 11.73 20.56 30.50
N THR A 644 11.27 20.58 29.26
CA THR A 644 10.49 19.47 28.68
C THR A 644 11.35 18.22 28.56
N SER A 645 10.84 17.08 29.01
CA SER A 645 11.59 15.83 28.96
C SER A 645 11.86 15.39 27.51
N LYS A 646 13.03 14.82 27.25
CA LYS A 646 13.44 14.26 25.95
C LYS A 646 12.39 13.31 25.37
N LYS A 647 11.81 12.43 26.22
CA LYS A 647 10.77 11.48 25.79
C LYS A 647 9.53 12.19 25.27
N TYR A 648 9.12 13.28 25.92
CA TYR A 648 7.93 14.02 25.49
C TYR A 648 8.18 14.81 24.20
N ILE A 649 9.35 15.48 24.09
CA ILE A 649 9.79 16.13 22.82
C ILE A 649 9.77 15.14 21.66
N LYS A 650 10.37 13.95 21.82
CA LYS A 650 10.34 12.90 20.79
C LYS A 650 8.90 12.48 20.43
N SER A 651 7.99 12.42 21.40
CA SER A 651 6.58 12.08 21.17
C SER A 651 5.88 13.11 20.31
N ILE A 652 6.03 14.40 20.63
CA ILE A 652 5.45 15.51 19.85
C ILE A 652 5.98 15.47 18.41
N ILE A 653 7.29 15.40 18.22
CA ILE A 653 7.92 15.38 16.89
C ILE A 653 7.42 14.18 16.07
N LYS A 654 7.41 12.95 16.65
CA LYS A 654 6.93 11.74 15.97
C LYS A 654 5.47 11.85 15.53
N GLY A 655 4.63 12.58 16.27
CA GLY A 655 3.25 12.87 15.89
C GLY A 655 3.13 13.63 14.57
N GLU A 656 4.08 14.48 14.27
CA GLU A 656 4.09 15.32 13.05
C GLU A 656 4.49 14.55 11.78
N ARG A 657 4.99 13.33 11.86
CA ARG A 657 5.17 12.46 10.68
C ARG A 657 3.85 12.19 9.94
N ASN A 658 2.73 12.20 10.66
CA ASN A 658 1.39 12.03 10.09
C ASN A 658 0.61 13.35 10.03
N GLY A 659 0.76 14.20 11.06
CA GLY A 659 0.02 15.46 11.20
C GLY A 659 0.46 16.54 10.22
N CYS A 660 1.77 16.68 10.01
CA CYS A 660 2.37 17.73 9.16
C CYS A 660 1.82 19.14 9.46
N ARG A 661 1.53 19.44 10.74
CA ARG A 661 0.91 20.69 11.12
C ARG A 661 1.89 21.85 11.03
N VAL A 662 1.50 22.90 10.32
CA VAL A 662 2.38 24.09 10.12
C VAL A 662 2.76 24.78 11.43
N ALA A 663 1.87 24.75 12.43
CA ALA A 663 2.12 25.31 13.75
C ALA A 663 3.32 24.66 14.50
N ALA A 664 3.72 23.43 14.16
CA ALA A 664 4.85 22.74 14.77
C ALA A 664 6.21 23.18 14.19
N LEU A 665 6.25 23.80 12.99
CA LEU A 665 7.48 24.11 12.25
C LEU A 665 8.47 24.93 13.04
N GLU A 666 8.02 26.01 13.68
CA GLU A 666 8.90 26.90 14.44
C GLU A 666 9.57 26.21 15.64
N GLY A 667 8.85 25.26 16.27
CA GLY A 667 9.42 24.44 17.35
C GLY A 667 10.51 23.49 16.80
N MET A 668 10.27 22.87 15.65
CA MET A 668 11.24 21.95 15.02
C MET A 668 12.48 22.70 14.53
N PHE A 669 12.34 23.89 13.91
CA PHE A 669 13.47 24.73 13.52
C PHE A 669 14.29 25.21 14.71
N TYR A 670 13.61 25.56 15.84
CA TYR A 670 14.31 25.90 17.06
C TYR A 670 15.17 24.73 17.56
N LEU A 671 14.64 23.50 17.59
CA LEU A 671 15.40 22.32 18.03
C LEU A 671 16.64 22.06 17.17
N LEU A 672 16.65 22.47 15.90
CA LEU A 672 17.78 22.34 14.98
C LEU A 672 18.75 23.52 15.05
N SER A 673 18.38 24.63 15.68
CA SER A 673 19.22 25.84 15.77
C SER A 673 20.39 25.67 16.77
N GLU A 674 21.35 26.60 16.72
CA GLU A 674 22.47 26.70 17.67
C GLU A 674 21.99 27.14 19.07
N ASP A 675 20.86 27.85 19.18
CA ASP A 675 20.24 28.29 20.44
C ASP A 675 19.63 27.13 21.25
N SER A 676 19.41 26.01 20.59
CA SER A 676 18.81 24.83 21.22
C SER A 676 19.85 23.98 21.94
N LYS A 677 19.49 23.48 23.13
CA LYS A 677 20.25 22.44 23.85
C LYS A 677 19.83 21.02 23.47
N ALA A 678 19.09 20.86 22.36
CA ALA A 678 18.65 19.56 21.88
C ALA A 678 19.87 18.67 21.55
N ASP A 679 19.81 17.43 22.02
CA ASP A 679 20.84 16.47 21.68
C ASP A 679 20.73 16.00 20.21
N LYS A 680 21.76 15.30 19.76
CA LYS A 680 21.88 14.78 18.41
C LYS A 680 20.67 14.00 17.93
N ASP A 681 20.10 13.12 18.79
CA ASP A 681 18.96 12.26 18.40
C ASP A 681 17.69 13.07 18.18
N ILE A 682 17.46 14.10 19.00
CA ILE A 682 16.33 15.03 18.84
C ILE A 682 16.49 15.83 17.53
N LYS A 683 17.72 16.32 17.25
CA LYS A 683 18.02 17.04 16.00
C LYS A 683 17.79 16.18 14.77
N ILE A 684 18.28 14.92 14.77
CA ILE A 684 18.04 13.97 13.69
C ILE A 684 16.54 13.72 13.50
N LEU A 685 15.80 13.48 14.59
CA LEU A 685 14.37 13.24 14.53
C LEU A 685 13.59 14.46 14.02
N ALA A 686 13.96 15.66 14.43
CA ALA A 686 13.34 16.90 13.93
C ALA A 686 13.63 17.11 12.44
N ALA A 687 14.88 16.91 11.99
CA ALA A 687 15.26 16.97 10.58
C ALA A 687 14.48 15.93 9.75
N GLU A 688 14.42 14.69 10.21
CA GLU A 688 13.67 13.60 9.56
C GLU A 688 12.19 13.95 9.42
N THR A 689 11.59 14.49 10.49
CA THR A 689 10.17 14.82 10.49
C THR A 689 9.83 15.97 9.53
N LEU A 690 10.70 16.97 9.38
CA LEU A 690 10.52 18.02 8.37
C LEU A 690 10.39 17.47 6.94
N GLY A 691 11.02 16.34 6.62
CA GLY A 691 10.88 15.68 5.32
C GLY A 691 9.49 15.11 5.02
N TRP A 692 8.58 15.00 6.02
CA TRP A 692 7.19 14.58 5.80
C TRP A 692 6.30 15.71 5.29
N TYR A 693 6.77 16.97 5.34
CA TYR A 693 6.03 18.15 4.89
C TYR A 693 6.11 18.38 3.35
N ARG A 694 6.37 17.33 2.59
CA ARG A 694 6.50 17.41 1.12
C ARG A 694 5.27 18.02 0.44
N PHE A 695 4.08 17.80 0.98
CA PHE A 695 2.83 18.32 0.43
C PHE A 695 2.42 19.68 1.02
N SER A 696 3.13 20.19 2.02
CA SER A 696 2.78 21.42 2.71
C SER A 696 2.82 22.64 1.77
N TYR A 697 1.84 23.54 1.91
CA TYR A 697 1.87 24.84 1.24
C TYR A 697 3.07 25.69 1.67
N LYS A 698 3.72 25.36 2.78
CA LYS A 698 4.96 25.94 3.25
C LYS A 698 6.23 25.24 2.75
N LYS A 699 6.11 24.31 1.80
CA LYS A 699 7.24 23.48 1.33
C LYS A 699 8.48 24.30 0.97
N HIS A 700 8.32 25.37 0.21
CA HIS A 700 9.46 26.23 -0.19
C HIS A 700 10.14 26.90 1.02
N TYR A 701 9.36 27.43 1.95
CA TYR A 701 9.90 27.98 3.20
C TYR A 701 10.69 26.93 4.00
N ILE A 702 10.15 25.69 4.09
CA ILE A 702 10.83 24.60 4.78
C ILE A 702 12.14 24.23 4.08
N ILE A 703 12.15 24.17 2.75
CA ILE A 703 13.37 23.89 1.97
C ILE A 703 14.44 24.95 2.24
N ASP A 704 14.09 26.23 2.22
CA ASP A 704 15.07 27.32 2.41
C ASP A 704 15.63 27.30 3.84
N ARG A 705 14.79 27.11 4.85
CA ARG A 705 15.24 26.95 6.24
C ARG A 705 16.14 25.70 6.41
N CYS A 706 15.81 24.58 5.79
CA CYS A 706 16.65 23.38 5.84
C CYS A 706 18.00 23.57 5.12
N LYS A 707 18.07 24.36 4.05
CA LYS A 707 19.36 24.72 3.39
C LYS A 707 20.25 25.55 4.31
N GLU A 708 19.68 26.54 4.99
CA GLU A 708 20.40 27.37 5.96
C GLU A 708 20.97 26.51 7.10
N LEU A 709 20.13 25.66 7.70
CA LEU A 709 20.52 24.73 8.76
C LEU A 709 21.58 23.73 8.28
N TYR A 710 21.43 23.17 7.07
CA TYR A 710 22.43 22.27 6.48
C TYR A 710 23.79 22.93 6.31
N ALA A 711 23.84 24.22 5.89
CA ALA A 711 25.07 24.95 5.72
C ALA A 711 25.77 25.23 7.06
N ALA A 712 25.01 25.52 8.12
CA ALA A 712 25.54 25.84 9.45
C ALA A 712 25.89 24.59 10.30
N GLU A 713 25.24 23.44 10.07
CA GLU A 713 25.37 22.24 10.92
C GLU A 713 26.79 21.65 10.82
N LYS A 714 27.33 21.27 11.98
CA LYS A 714 28.68 20.68 12.14
C LYS A 714 28.66 19.16 12.39
N ASP A 715 27.60 18.65 12.99
CA ASP A 715 27.47 17.20 13.22
C ASP A 715 27.13 16.50 11.91
N SER A 716 27.98 15.56 11.51
CA SER A 716 27.88 14.86 10.23
C SER A 716 26.58 14.05 10.07
N ALA A 717 26.03 13.50 11.17
CA ALA A 717 24.81 12.70 11.10
C ALA A 717 23.56 13.59 11.01
N VAL A 718 23.50 14.69 11.73
CA VAL A 718 22.43 15.70 11.58
C VAL A 718 22.45 16.29 10.18
N LYS A 719 23.64 16.59 9.67
CA LYS A 719 23.83 17.11 8.31
C LYS A 719 23.37 16.10 7.24
N ALA A 720 23.68 14.82 7.41
CA ALA A 720 23.22 13.76 6.52
C ALA A 720 21.69 13.65 6.51
N GLU A 721 21.04 13.75 7.68
CA GLU A 721 19.57 13.73 7.74
C GLU A 721 18.93 14.97 7.13
N LEU A 722 19.52 16.16 7.30
CA LEU A 722 19.06 17.37 6.62
C LEU A 722 19.18 17.24 5.09
N LEU A 723 20.25 16.60 4.58
CA LEU A 723 20.39 16.31 3.14
C LEU A 723 19.29 15.36 2.66
N LYS A 724 19.02 14.28 3.40
CA LYS A 724 17.94 13.36 3.12
C LYS A 724 16.59 14.09 3.08
N THR A 725 16.34 14.95 4.04
CA THR A 725 15.13 15.79 4.12
C THR A 725 15.00 16.71 2.90
N LEU A 726 16.07 17.42 2.52
CA LEU A 726 16.07 18.26 1.32
C LEU A 726 15.77 17.45 0.04
N ASN A 727 16.29 16.23 -0.07
CA ASN A 727 16.01 15.34 -1.21
C ASN A 727 14.60 14.78 -1.20
N ARG A 728 13.97 14.59 -0.02
CA ARG A 728 12.54 14.19 0.13
C ARG A 728 11.59 15.31 -0.26
N LEU A 729 11.94 16.56 -0.01
CA LEU A 729 11.11 17.73 -0.28
C LEU A 729 11.15 18.19 -1.75
N LYS A 730 12.10 17.71 -2.53
CA LYS A 730 12.13 17.94 -3.99
C LYS A 730 11.01 17.17 -4.67
#